data_94ef86767bb08aa7ca8d17ef48f8f788
#
_entry.id   94ef86767bb08aa7ca8d17ef48f8f788
#
_cell.length_a   1.000
_cell.length_b   1.000
_cell.length_c   1.000
_cell.angle_alpha   90.00
_cell.angle_beta   90.00
_cell.angle_gamma   90.00
#
_symmetry.space_group_name_H-M   'P 1'
#
loop_
_entity.id
_entity.type
_entity.pdbx_description
1 polymer ?
#
loop_
_entity_poly.entity_id
_entity_poly.type
_entity_poly.pdbx_seq_one_letter_code
_entity_poly.pdbx_strand_id
1 'polypeptide(L)'
;MSRPLWHGLPVSLAHLQAEVQKVFEKPLLDYLEHLRVRGLPQEPKVINDPIWHTIRVESWELPILDSPLIQRLRNIRQLGLACLVYPAASYSRFEHTIGALYQTQRVIESINRNARARGARVQRAVHDPIPYSDEVMLRIAAIMHDAGHCFLSHVSERAIHQLELDDGQTTMEVALRDAKEFFGSQKGPSVGELLSALITLLPEFTEVLTLANVPSWQGRTDRLVWDVARLIVRGRFSDRPFMNEIISGALDVDKLDYMSRDSYMAGLAVPIDVERLLEKMCTVTVPASKLPEYAKSSGVVSNQAIQVLAVQRGGARAFEDLVVSRVLLYDKLYNHQKVRAAEGAVVNAMELLQKDNPEFRKVSTYIRLSESQFFEQEWPPPSTSTPGIEVAKKIVAGIRLRTIFVRAFAFGPELISESDGVTLRWRKLKRLVAPRSSAHAKAFRTRVREKAQLYLTTYGQTADAEKLKDAYLVVDLPDVQGIAEKTKFFVGDEDTDVEFYNQMFRVEKWSEAYESQKLIGYVFCPIEHRVAVHLAFRDVVKEECELSFDKWSWQLAKIPPQELADFSAELGRRGIDTELAPVPQALSERRVYLNSRAPKIDLLAPYDSILEELGEKFRSYQSGTSEDVTKGRIVDWLLQFNSEDIPSALGILEHVRFWDRAAMMDAFSIGLDHLGVEALDAQWVPLGGGTTSSRLLSYLMPDLNRLAKCPKAVLGSANDLQDSGRVIFYDENVYSATQSRTVFKQWLGRPQEEWLVNEKHVDRLADTKLAILRKAKIDFLFLVGRRDGLRALTEAVKELLGHGNVDGHIIAPDETSCFRDAACVFDSRDSIEKARNAFEWAGRKALADKKGIWEDARIEDRLLGYGNPGGLNVFFYNVPTSTVTALWRTCQQSSWMALFPRRRRE
;
A
#
# COMPACT_ATOMS: atom_id res chain seq x y z
N MET A 1 51.45 -12.56 13.60
CA MET A 1 50.13 -12.05 13.30
C MET A 1 49.75 -11.02 14.37
N SER A 2 49.57 -9.78 14.01
CA SER A 2 49.07 -8.75 14.94
C SER A 2 47.65 -9.14 15.38
N ARG A 3 47.37 -8.97 16.69
CA ARG A 3 46.01 -9.24 17.23
C ARG A 3 44.97 -8.38 16.49
N PRO A 4 43.81 -8.95 16.08
CA PRO A 4 42.77 -8.16 15.42
C PRO A 4 42.34 -6.94 16.24
N LEU A 5 41.95 -5.84 15.60
CA LEU A 5 41.55 -4.59 16.25
C LEU A 5 40.34 -4.71 17.20
N TRP A 6 39.58 -5.80 17.07
CA TRP A 6 38.39 -6.11 17.87
C TRP A 6 38.64 -7.11 18.99
N HIS A 7 39.88 -7.22 19.43
CA HIS A 7 40.20 -8.02 20.64
C HIS A 7 39.47 -7.41 21.85
N GLY A 8 38.81 -8.28 22.61
CA GLY A 8 38.08 -7.88 23.82
C GLY A 8 36.57 -7.67 23.58
N LEU A 9 35.97 -8.44 22.68
CA LEU A 9 34.50 -8.51 22.59
C LEU A 9 33.91 -8.81 23.97
N PRO A 10 32.83 -8.11 24.41
CA PRO A 10 32.02 -8.50 25.53
C PRO A 10 31.62 -9.98 25.47
N VAL A 11 31.45 -10.65 26.61
CA VAL A 11 31.12 -12.08 26.66
C VAL A 11 29.90 -12.43 25.81
N SER A 12 28.85 -11.57 25.86
CA SER A 12 27.63 -11.72 25.06
C SER A 12 27.89 -11.70 23.55
N LEU A 13 28.76 -10.78 23.10
CA LEU A 13 29.11 -10.66 21.68
C LEU A 13 30.07 -11.78 21.24
N ALA A 14 30.99 -12.22 22.11
CA ALA A 14 31.88 -13.31 21.81
C ALA A 14 31.10 -14.63 21.65
N HIS A 15 30.06 -14.85 22.44
CA HIS A 15 29.15 -15.99 22.29
C HIS A 15 28.43 -15.97 20.92
N LEU A 16 27.81 -14.83 20.56
CA LEU A 16 27.16 -14.66 19.28
C LEU A 16 28.15 -14.81 18.10
N GLN A 17 29.37 -14.28 18.24
CA GLN A 17 30.42 -14.42 17.24
C GLN A 17 30.75 -15.89 17.00
N ALA A 18 30.87 -16.67 18.06
CA ALA A 18 31.15 -18.11 17.96
C ALA A 18 29.99 -18.87 17.28
N GLU A 19 28.71 -18.48 17.56
CA GLU A 19 27.58 -19.06 16.86
C GLU A 19 27.57 -18.72 15.36
N VAL A 20 27.83 -17.47 15.02
CA VAL A 20 27.95 -17.01 13.62
C VAL A 20 29.07 -17.73 12.90
N GLN A 21 30.24 -17.85 13.54
CA GLN A 21 31.40 -18.53 12.98
C GLN A 21 31.09 -20.00 12.67
N LYS A 22 30.45 -20.74 13.59
CA LYS A 22 30.01 -22.13 13.34
C LYS A 22 29.14 -22.30 12.10
N VAL A 23 28.41 -21.24 11.68
CA VAL A 23 27.58 -21.30 10.45
C VAL A 23 28.44 -21.13 9.20
N PHE A 24 29.37 -20.18 9.23
CA PHE A 24 30.02 -19.69 8.01
C PHE A 24 31.48 -20.16 7.83
N GLU A 25 32.15 -20.62 8.87
CA GLU A 25 33.57 -21.03 8.81
C GLU A 25 33.84 -22.01 7.66
N LYS A 26 33.17 -23.16 7.66
CA LYS A 26 33.36 -24.16 6.61
C LYS A 26 32.96 -23.67 5.23
N PRO A 27 31.75 -23.10 5.01
CA PRO A 27 31.38 -22.55 3.71
C PRO A 27 32.35 -21.50 3.17
N LEU A 28 32.91 -20.65 4.03
CA LEU A 28 33.88 -19.63 3.62
C LEU A 28 35.26 -20.25 3.31
N LEU A 29 35.71 -21.24 4.08
CA LEU A 29 36.96 -21.95 3.79
C LEU A 29 36.88 -22.68 2.44
N ASP A 30 35.80 -23.39 2.19
CA ASP A 30 35.55 -24.06 0.88
C ASP A 30 35.50 -23.02 -0.26
N TYR A 31 34.91 -21.85 -0.01
CA TYR A 31 34.87 -20.76 -0.98
C TYR A 31 36.24 -20.14 -1.24
N LEU A 32 37.03 -19.91 -0.20
CA LEU A 32 38.41 -19.41 -0.30
C LEU A 32 39.29 -20.37 -1.13
N GLU A 33 39.15 -21.67 -0.91
CA GLU A 33 39.86 -22.67 -1.71
C GLU A 33 39.43 -22.56 -3.19
N HIS A 34 38.11 -22.44 -3.45
CA HIS A 34 37.60 -22.27 -4.79
C HIS A 34 38.17 -21.01 -5.47
N LEU A 35 38.24 -19.86 -4.78
CA LEU A 35 38.84 -18.64 -5.29
C LEU A 35 40.32 -18.80 -5.63
N ARG A 36 41.09 -19.53 -4.79
CA ARG A 36 42.51 -19.79 -5.04
C ARG A 36 42.74 -20.66 -6.27
N VAL A 37 41.88 -21.65 -6.50
CA VAL A 37 41.97 -22.59 -7.64
C VAL A 37 41.49 -21.92 -8.95
N ARG A 38 40.35 -21.25 -8.90
CA ARG A 38 39.71 -20.67 -10.10
C ARG A 38 40.33 -19.34 -10.53
N GLY A 39 40.94 -18.65 -9.60
CA GLY A 39 41.39 -17.26 -9.79
C GLY A 39 40.24 -16.25 -9.60
N LEU A 40 40.63 -15.01 -9.44
CA LEU A 40 39.71 -13.90 -9.20
C LEU A 40 39.15 -13.35 -10.49
N PRO A 41 37.93 -12.82 -10.47
CA PRO A 41 37.37 -12.06 -11.59
C PRO A 41 38.27 -10.89 -11.96
N GLN A 42 38.59 -10.74 -13.25
CA GLN A 42 39.48 -9.67 -13.75
C GLN A 42 38.70 -8.47 -14.27
N GLU A 43 37.46 -8.71 -14.69
CA GLU A 43 36.61 -7.69 -15.28
C GLU A 43 35.35 -7.45 -14.44
N PRO A 44 34.84 -6.21 -14.41
CA PRO A 44 33.56 -5.90 -13.79
C PRO A 44 32.42 -6.61 -14.50
N LYS A 45 31.34 -6.90 -13.78
CA LYS A 45 30.10 -7.45 -14.32
C LYS A 45 29.00 -6.43 -14.34
N VAL A 46 28.08 -6.63 -15.27
CA VAL A 46 26.84 -5.85 -15.39
C VAL A 46 25.68 -6.76 -15.00
N ILE A 47 24.83 -6.27 -14.09
CA ILE A 47 23.63 -6.95 -13.62
C ILE A 47 22.42 -6.14 -14.06
N ASN A 48 21.44 -6.81 -14.66
CA ASN A 48 20.15 -6.17 -14.98
C ASN A 48 19.22 -6.21 -13.77
N ASP A 49 18.69 -5.07 -13.39
CA ASP A 49 17.75 -4.88 -12.28
C ASP A 49 16.44 -4.27 -12.81
N PRO A 50 15.26 -4.72 -12.36
CA PRO A 50 13.99 -4.22 -12.90
C PRO A 50 13.70 -2.75 -12.53
N ILE A 51 14.37 -2.21 -11.52
CA ILE A 51 14.17 -0.84 -11.03
C ILE A 51 15.27 0.09 -11.55
N TRP A 52 16.52 -0.34 -11.36
CA TRP A 52 17.71 0.49 -11.63
C TRP A 52 18.37 0.15 -12.98
N HIS A 53 17.78 -0.77 -13.73
CA HIS A 53 18.21 -1.21 -15.05
C HIS A 53 19.61 -1.83 -15.03
N THR A 54 20.62 -1.09 -15.38
CA THR A 54 21.99 -1.58 -15.54
C THR A 54 22.85 -1.21 -14.35
N ILE A 55 23.22 -2.20 -13.53
CA ILE A 55 24.08 -2.02 -12.36
C ILE A 55 25.45 -2.62 -12.66
N ARG A 56 26.49 -1.80 -12.56
CA ARG A 56 27.88 -2.22 -12.70
C ARG A 56 28.45 -2.62 -11.34
N VAL A 57 29.03 -3.80 -11.29
CA VAL A 57 29.73 -4.36 -10.12
C VAL A 57 31.20 -4.50 -10.47
N GLU A 58 32.06 -3.94 -9.65
CA GLU A 58 33.50 -3.96 -9.87
C GLU A 58 34.10 -5.35 -9.65
N SER A 59 35.21 -5.66 -10.32
CA SER A 59 35.83 -7.00 -10.25
C SER A 59 36.19 -7.41 -8.82
N TRP A 60 36.62 -6.52 -7.98
CA TRP A 60 36.97 -6.76 -6.59
C TRP A 60 35.74 -6.97 -5.67
N GLU A 61 34.55 -6.52 -6.08
CA GLU A 61 33.30 -6.73 -5.34
C GLU A 61 32.68 -8.11 -5.60
N LEU A 62 32.98 -8.70 -6.74
CA LEU A 62 32.41 -10.00 -7.13
C LEU A 62 32.74 -11.11 -6.15
N PRO A 63 33.96 -11.24 -5.59
CA PRO A 63 34.24 -12.23 -4.55
C PRO A 63 33.43 -12.02 -3.27
N ILE A 64 33.00 -10.79 -2.94
CA ILE A 64 32.15 -10.50 -1.81
C ILE A 64 30.72 -10.93 -2.12
N LEU A 65 30.19 -10.50 -3.27
CA LEU A 65 28.81 -10.81 -3.71
C LEU A 65 28.60 -12.30 -3.96
N ASP A 66 29.59 -12.99 -4.53
CA ASP A 66 29.53 -14.40 -4.82
C ASP A 66 29.81 -15.29 -3.59
N SER A 67 30.18 -14.69 -2.45
CA SER A 67 30.45 -15.42 -1.20
C SER A 67 29.17 -16.07 -0.64
N PRO A 68 29.31 -17.18 0.11
CA PRO A 68 28.18 -17.81 0.80
C PRO A 68 27.41 -16.87 1.73
N LEU A 69 28.06 -15.83 2.26
CA LEU A 69 27.45 -14.82 3.13
C LEU A 69 26.31 -14.07 2.42
N ILE A 70 26.57 -13.67 1.19
CA ILE A 70 25.62 -12.83 0.40
C ILE A 70 24.71 -13.71 -0.44
N GLN A 71 25.21 -14.83 -1.02
CA GLN A 71 24.41 -15.70 -1.87
C GLN A 71 23.22 -16.33 -1.10
N ARG A 72 23.31 -16.56 0.21
CA ARG A 72 22.17 -17.02 1.00
C ARG A 72 21.00 -16.05 1.01
N LEU A 73 21.26 -14.74 0.81
CA LEU A 73 20.21 -13.70 0.78
C LEU A 73 19.24 -13.87 -0.37
N ARG A 74 19.59 -14.67 -1.40
CA ARG A 74 18.66 -15.05 -2.48
C ARG A 74 17.45 -15.85 -1.98
N ASN A 75 17.60 -16.54 -0.85
CA ASN A 75 16.57 -17.37 -0.25
C ASN A 75 15.82 -16.69 0.91
N ILE A 76 16.05 -15.41 1.11
CA ILE A 76 15.40 -14.59 2.14
C ILE A 76 14.63 -13.47 1.46
N ARG A 77 13.31 -13.44 1.61
CA ARG A 77 12.49 -12.36 1.07
C ARG A 77 12.69 -11.07 1.86
N GLN A 78 12.82 -9.96 1.14
CA GLN A 78 12.91 -8.63 1.77
C GLN A 78 11.65 -8.31 2.58
N LEU A 79 10.49 -8.55 2.02
CA LEU A 79 9.18 -8.22 2.59
C LEU A 79 8.53 -9.37 3.37
N GLY A 80 9.26 -10.45 3.66
CA GLY A 80 8.79 -11.57 4.46
C GLY A 80 7.43 -12.11 4.00
N LEU A 81 6.39 -11.93 4.84
CA LEU A 81 5.04 -12.44 4.58
C LEU A 81 4.13 -11.52 3.78
N ALA A 82 4.61 -10.35 3.33
CA ALA A 82 3.82 -9.45 2.49
C ALA A 82 3.39 -10.11 1.16
N CYS A 83 4.18 -11.07 0.65
CA CYS A 83 3.83 -11.86 -0.53
C CYS A 83 2.50 -12.64 -0.41
N LEU A 84 1.99 -12.85 0.80
CA LEU A 84 0.68 -13.46 1.02
C LEU A 84 -0.47 -12.55 0.56
N VAL A 85 -0.23 -11.26 0.45
CA VAL A 85 -1.20 -10.24 0.02
C VAL A 85 -0.82 -9.62 -1.31
N TYR A 86 0.46 -9.35 -1.50
CA TYR A 86 1.07 -8.78 -2.70
C TYR A 86 1.99 -9.82 -3.34
N PRO A 87 1.50 -10.68 -4.24
CA PRO A 87 2.26 -11.83 -4.74
C PRO A 87 3.61 -11.49 -5.36
N ALA A 88 3.71 -10.34 -6.05
CA ALA A 88 4.96 -9.87 -6.64
C ALA A 88 5.94 -9.29 -5.62
N ALA A 89 5.51 -8.99 -4.38
CA ALA A 89 6.36 -8.56 -3.28
C ALA A 89 7.13 -9.76 -2.67
N SER A 90 7.78 -10.54 -3.52
CA SER A 90 8.49 -11.78 -3.20
C SER A 90 9.99 -11.71 -3.52
N TYR A 91 10.49 -10.55 -3.91
CA TYR A 91 11.91 -10.36 -4.22
C TYR A 91 12.80 -10.60 -3.00
N SER A 92 14.04 -10.98 -3.28
CA SER A 92 15.00 -11.40 -2.27
C SER A 92 15.82 -10.22 -1.72
N ARG A 93 16.40 -10.41 -0.54
CA ARG A 93 17.38 -9.45 0.01
C ARG A 93 18.62 -9.28 -0.86
N PHE A 94 18.94 -10.28 -1.68
CA PHE A 94 20.05 -10.18 -2.63
C PHE A 94 19.80 -9.08 -3.68
N GLU A 95 18.60 -8.99 -4.23
CA GLU A 95 18.22 -7.94 -5.20
C GLU A 95 18.27 -6.55 -4.54
N HIS A 96 17.81 -6.45 -3.29
CA HIS A 96 17.95 -5.24 -2.50
C HIS A 96 19.42 -4.87 -2.26
N THR A 97 20.26 -5.82 -1.86
CA THR A 97 21.70 -5.60 -1.63
C THR A 97 22.38 -4.99 -2.86
N ILE A 98 22.07 -5.50 -4.06
CA ILE A 98 22.60 -4.95 -5.32
C ILE A 98 22.06 -3.55 -5.57
N GLY A 99 20.79 -3.30 -5.31
CA GLY A 99 20.19 -1.97 -5.42
C GLY A 99 20.80 -0.97 -4.44
N ALA A 100 21.03 -1.35 -3.18
CA ALA A 100 21.69 -0.52 -2.19
C ALA A 100 23.14 -0.20 -2.58
N LEU A 101 23.88 -1.17 -3.13
CA LEU A 101 25.22 -0.96 -3.69
C LEU A 101 25.20 0.09 -4.82
N TYR A 102 24.23 0.00 -5.73
CA TYR A 102 24.05 0.96 -6.82
C TYR A 102 23.73 2.37 -6.30
N GLN A 103 22.80 2.47 -5.33
CA GLN A 103 22.48 3.77 -4.74
C GLN A 103 23.68 4.37 -3.98
N THR A 104 24.51 3.53 -3.37
CA THR A 104 25.74 3.99 -2.70
C THR A 104 26.65 4.71 -3.68
N GLN A 105 26.90 4.13 -4.86
CA GLN A 105 27.72 4.76 -5.89
C GLN A 105 27.12 6.11 -6.30
N ARG A 106 25.82 6.18 -6.55
CA ARG A 106 25.12 7.40 -6.98
C ARG A 106 25.14 8.51 -5.92
N VAL A 107 24.98 8.15 -4.66
CA VAL A 107 25.06 9.08 -3.53
C VAL A 107 26.47 9.68 -3.45
N ILE A 108 27.51 8.85 -3.54
CA ILE A 108 28.92 9.28 -3.49
C ILE A 108 29.22 10.24 -4.66
N GLU A 109 28.84 9.85 -5.87
CA GLU A 109 29.04 10.67 -7.08
C GLU A 109 28.34 12.03 -6.95
N SER A 110 27.13 12.04 -6.42
CA SER A 110 26.35 13.27 -6.23
C SER A 110 26.98 14.18 -5.19
N ILE A 111 27.37 13.64 -4.03
CA ILE A 111 28.04 14.43 -2.98
C ILE A 111 29.34 15.03 -3.50
N ASN A 112 30.20 14.25 -4.14
CA ASN A 112 31.48 14.71 -4.65
C ASN A 112 31.28 15.73 -5.79
N ARG A 113 30.35 15.51 -6.72
CA ARG A 113 29.99 16.44 -7.78
C ARG A 113 29.52 17.79 -7.22
N ASN A 114 28.61 17.76 -6.26
CA ASN A 114 28.04 18.97 -5.66
C ASN A 114 29.10 19.74 -4.84
N ALA A 115 30.04 19.06 -4.18
CA ALA A 115 31.14 19.68 -3.50
C ALA A 115 32.10 20.39 -4.49
N ARG A 116 32.48 19.75 -5.59
CA ARG A 116 33.29 20.34 -6.66
C ARG A 116 32.61 21.56 -7.29
N ALA A 117 31.29 21.47 -7.59
CA ALA A 117 30.51 22.57 -8.15
C ALA A 117 30.47 23.78 -7.19
N ARG A 118 30.36 23.54 -5.89
CA ARG A 118 30.42 24.60 -4.86
C ARG A 118 31.81 25.22 -4.80
N GLY A 119 32.88 24.41 -4.80
CA GLY A 119 34.26 24.90 -4.83
C GLY A 119 34.54 25.81 -6.04
N ALA A 120 34.05 25.41 -7.21
CA ALA A 120 34.21 26.22 -8.43
C ALA A 120 33.49 27.58 -8.34
N ARG A 121 32.33 27.67 -7.70
CA ARG A 121 31.60 28.94 -7.49
C ARG A 121 32.38 29.92 -6.61
N VAL A 122 33.06 29.43 -5.60
CA VAL A 122 33.84 30.25 -4.66
C VAL A 122 35.31 30.32 -5.03
N GLN A 123 35.68 29.86 -6.23
CA GLN A 123 37.08 29.85 -6.77
C GLN A 123 38.07 29.20 -5.79
N ARG A 124 37.66 28.19 -5.05
CA ARG A 124 38.47 27.44 -4.10
C ARG A 124 38.61 25.99 -4.54
N ALA A 125 39.84 25.46 -4.48
CA ALA A 125 40.05 24.02 -4.63
C ALA A 125 39.39 23.29 -3.46
N VAL A 126 38.48 22.36 -3.74
CA VAL A 126 37.78 21.53 -2.75
C VAL A 126 38.15 20.08 -3.01
N HIS A 127 38.62 19.40 -1.98
CA HIS A 127 38.80 17.96 -2.02
C HIS A 127 37.43 17.28 -1.99
N ASP A 128 37.32 16.13 -2.66
CA ASP A 128 36.12 15.32 -2.60
C ASP A 128 35.84 14.92 -1.14
N PRO A 129 34.61 15.17 -0.60
CA PRO A 129 34.27 14.79 0.75
C PRO A 129 34.39 13.27 1.00
N ILE A 130 34.20 12.48 -0.06
CA ILE A 130 34.36 11.04 -0.05
C ILE A 130 35.47 10.64 -1.01
N PRO A 131 36.74 10.47 -0.50
CA PRO A 131 37.83 9.97 -1.30
C PRO A 131 37.62 8.49 -1.66
N TYR A 132 38.32 7.99 -2.65
CA TYR A 132 38.14 6.64 -3.18
C TYR A 132 38.30 5.53 -2.13
N SER A 133 39.17 5.69 -1.14
CA SER A 133 39.27 4.72 -0.02
C SER A 133 37.97 4.60 0.81
N ASP A 134 37.28 5.71 1.02
CA ASP A 134 36.02 5.76 1.76
C ASP A 134 34.85 5.28 0.88
N GLU A 135 34.88 5.57 -0.43
CA GLU A 135 33.97 5.01 -1.40
C GLU A 135 33.99 3.48 -1.34
N VAL A 136 35.18 2.86 -1.42
CA VAL A 136 35.36 1.40 -1.32
C VAL A 136 34.77 0.85 -0.01
N MET A 137 35.04 1.52 1.10
CA MET A 137 34.50 1.12 2.41
C MET A 137 32.97 1.21 2.47
N LEU A 138 32.36 2.30 1.97
CA LEU A 138 30.91 2.47 1.91
C LEU A 138 30.24 1.43 1.01
N ARG A 139 30.86 1.08 -0.13
CA ARG A 139 30.34 0.06 -1.05
C ARG A 139 30.34 -1.33 -0.39
N ILE A 140 31.40 -1.68 0.35
CA ILE A 140 31.42 -2.94 1.13
C ILE A 140 30.37 -2.89 2.24
N ALA A 141 30.23 -1.76 2.93
CA ALA A 141 29.21 -1.61 3.96
C ALA A 141 27.79 -1.79 3.38
N ALA A 142 27.53 -1.27 2.19
CA ALA A 142 26.26 -1.46 1.49
C ALA A 142 26.00 -2.92 1.08
N ILE A 143 27.03 -3.69 0.71
CA ILE A 143 26.89 -5.13 0.44
C ILE A 143 26.62 -5.90 1.72
N MET A 144 27.29 -5.55 2.82
CA MET A 144 27.29 -6.32 4.05
C MET A 144 26.19 -5.94 5.03
N HIS A 145 25.50 -4.78 4.86
CA HIS A 145 24.56 -4.27 5.88
C HIS A 145 23.42 -5.24 6.20
N ASP A 146 22.98 -6.01 5.22
CA ASP A 146 21.89 -6.98 5.32
C ASP A 146 22.35 -8.44 5.51
N ALA A 147 23.67 -8.69 5.52
CA ALA A 147 24.23 -10.04 5.62
C ALA A 147 23.77 -10.83 6.88
N GLY A 148 23.37 -10.15 7.95
CA GLY A 148 22.93 -10.74 9.21
C GLY A 148 21.45 -11.11 9.29
N HIS A 149 20.62 -10.70 8.33
CA HIS A 149 19.21 -11.03 8.38
C HIS A 149 18.94 -12.53 8.29
N CYS A 150 18.03 -13.01 9.14
CA CYS A 150 17.57 -14.39 9.19
C CYS A 150 16.36 -14.63 8.26
N PHE A 151 15.93 -15.87 8.10
CA PHE A 151 14.72 -16.19 7.36
C PHE A 151 13.52 -15.38 7.88
N LEU A 152 12.59 -14.99 7.02
CA LEU A 152 11.48 -14.08 7.32
C LEU A 152 11.92 -12.71 7.89
N SER A 153 13.19 -12.33 7.73
CA SER A 153 13.68 -10.97 8.02
C SER A 153 13.26 -10.46 9.40
N HIS A 154 12.59 -9.32 9.48
CA HIS A 154 12.16 -8.69 10.74
C HIS A 154 11.19 -9.54 11.59
N VAL A 155 10.54 -10.56 11.01
CA VAL A 155 9.68 -11.47 11.79
C VAL A 155 10.52 -12.33 12.72
N SER A 156 11.61 -12.92 12.20
CA SER A 156 12.59 -13.67 13.03
C SER A 156 13.28 -12.78 14.05
N GLU A 157 13.65 -11.55 13.68
CA GLU A 157 14.28 -10.60 14.60
C GLU A 157 13.40 -10.30 15.82
N ARG A 158 12.10 -10.16 15.62
CA ARG A 158 11.14 -9.98 16.73
C ARG A 158 11.11 -11.17 17.69
N ALA A 159 11.26 -12.37 17.16
CA ALA A 159 11.33 -13.58 17.98
C ALA A 159 12.70 -13.70 18.67
N ILE A 160 13.79 -13.35 17.98
CA ILE A 160 15.17 -13.43 18.50
C ILE A 160 15.42 -12.35 19.56
N HIS A 161 14.80 -11.17 19.46
CA HIS A 161 15.05 -10.06 20.39
C HIS A 161 14.90 -10.42 21.87
N GLN A 162 14.06 -11.40 22.20
CA GLN A 162 13.83 -11.89 23.55
C GLN A 162 14.52 -13.22 23.86
N LEU A 163 15.34 -13.69 22.94
CA LEU A 163 16.00 -14.98 23.07
C LEU A 163 16.95 -14.98 24.28
N GLU A 164 16.78 -15.94 25.16
CA GLU A 164 17.80 -16.32 26.14
C GLU A 164 18.85 -17.14 25.39
N LEU A 165 20.09 -16.66 25.36
CA LEU A 165 21.18 -17.34 24.72
C LEU A 165 21.53 -18.63 25.49
N ASP A 166 22.16 -19.58 24.82
CA ASP A 166 22.39 -20.96 25.32
C ASP A 166 23.24 -21.02 26.58
N ASP A 167 23.90 -19.89 26.98
CA ASP A 167 24.65 -19.77 28.22
C ASP A 167 23.76 -19.61 29.47
N GLY A 168 22.47 -19.46 29.31
CA GLY A 168 21.46 -19.28 30.35
C GLY A 168 21.61 -18.00 31.20
N GLN A 169 22.58 -17.14 30.87
CA GLN A 169 22.89 -15.91 31.58
C GLN A 169 22.75 -14.64 30.73
N THR A 170 22.86 -14.80 29.43
CA THR A 170 22.86 -13.67 28.47
C THR A 170 21.59 -13.69 27.62
N THR A 171 20.95 -12.54 27.47
CA THR A 171 19.83 -12.36 26.52
C THR A 171 20.31 -11.59 25.31
N MET A 172 19.59 -11.73 24.18
CA MET A 172 19.84 -10.90 22.99
C MET A 172 19.75 -9.40 23.31
N GLU A 173 18.88 -8.99 24.23
CA GLU A 173 18.77 -7.60 24.67
C GLU A 173 20.06 -7.11 25.34
N VAL A 174 20.70 -7.95 26.17
CA VAL A 174 22.02 -7.66 26.78
C VAL A 174 23.07 -7.54 25.67
N ALA A 175 23.10 -8.45 24.71
CA ALA A 175 24.05 -8.41 23.60
C ALA A 175 23.89 -7.13 22.75
N LEU A 176 22.67 -6.68 22.50
CA LEU A 176 22.39 -5.42 21.78
C LEU A 176 22.88 -4.19 22.56
N ARG A 177 22.72 -4.20 23.88
CA ARG A 177 23.25 -3.14 24.75
C ARG A 177 24.77 -3.13 24.76
N ASP A 178 25.40 -4.28 24.91
CA ASP A 178 26.85 -4.42 24.92
C ASP A 178 27.45 -4.03 23.54
N ALA A 179 26.75 -4.35 22.44
CA ALA A 179 27.15 -3.92 21.11
C ALA A 179 27.09 -2.39 20.97
N LYS A 180 26.05 -1.74 21.51
CA LYS A 180 25.93 -0.29 21.53
C LYS A 180 27.16 0.35 22.19
N GLU A 181 27.59 -0.16 23.33
CA GLU A 181 28.74 0.36 24.06
C GLU A 181 30.05 0.05 23.33
N PHE A 182 30.25 -1.19 22.91
CA PHE A 182 31.47 -1.69 22.27
C PHE A 182 31.78 -0.94 20.96
N PHE A 183 30.80 -0.77 20.10
CA PHE A 183 30.98 -0.04 18.82
C PHE A 183 30.86 1.50 18.97
N GLY A 184 30.46 1.99 20.14
CA GLY A 184 30.21 3.41 20.36
C GLY A 184 29.00 3.93 19.62
N SER A 185 27.99 3.09 19.41
CA SER A 185 26.74 3.44 18.74
C SER A 185 25.83 4.22 19.67
N GLN A 186 25.15 5.24 19.14
CA GLN A 186 24.26 6.05 19.97
C GLN A 186 22.88 5.44 20.16
N LYS A 187 22.30 4.86 19.08
CA LYS A 187 20.96 4.29 19.08
C LYS A 187 20.95 2.80 19.42
N GLY A 188 22.10 2.12 19.33
CA GLY A 188 22.21 0.67 19.34
C GLY A 188 21.75 0.06 18.00
N PRO A 189 22.30 -1.10 17.62
CA PRO A 189 21.94 -1.82 16.41
C PRO A 189 20.62 -2.58 16.58
N SER A 190 19.96 -2.91 15.48
CA SER A 190 18.97 -3.98 15.41
C SER A 190 19.66 -5.35 15.48
N VAL A 191 18.88 -6.44 15.63
CA VAL A 191 19.43 -7.80 15.60
C VAL A 191 20.12 -8.08 14.27
N GLY A 192 19.50 -7.72 13.14
CA GLY A 192 20.08 -7.90 11.82
C GLY A 192 21.39 -7.12 11.63
N GLU A 193 21.42 -5.83 12.03
CA GLU A 193 22.62 -4.99 11.97
C GLU A 193 23.77 -5.56 12.85
N LEU A 194 23.44 -6.03 14.05
CA LEU A 194 24.44 -6.67 14.93
C LEU A 194 25.02 -7.93 14.28
N LEU A 195 24.17 -8.82 13.79
CA LEU A 195 24.63 -10.05 13.13
C LEU A 195 25.42 -9.75 11.85
N SER A 196 25.03 -8.73 11.07
CA SER A 196 25.79 -8.27 9.90
C SER A 196 27.19 -7.79 10.28
N ALA A 197 27.31 -7.03 11.36
CA ALA A 197 28.61 -6.58 11.87
C ALA A 197 29.47 -7.76 12.34
N LEU A 198 28.90 -8.72 13.09
CA LEU A 198 29.62 -9.91 13.53
C LEU A 198 30.06 -10.79 12.35
N ILE A 199 29.23 -10.97 11.32
CA ILE A 199 29.59 -11.65 10.07
C ILE A 199 30.75 -10.93 9.38
N THR A 200 30.71 -9.59 9.33
CA THR A 200 31.78 -8.79 8.72
C THR A 200 33.14 -8.97 9.45
N LEU A 201 33.12 -9.23 10.75
CA LEU A 201 34.31 -9.45 11.56
C LEU A 201 34.85 -10.89 11.54
N LEU A 202 34.28 -11.78 10.71
CA LEU A 202 34.81 -13.15 10.56
C LEU A 202 36.23 -13.13 9.95
N PRO A 203 37.18 -13.88 10.49
CA PRO A 203 38.53 -13.98 9.95
C PRO A 203 38.54 -14.44 8.48
N GLU A 204 37.69 -15.39 8.15
CA GLU A 204 37.56 -15.96 6.80
C GLU A 204 37.04 -14.88 5.80
N PHE A 205 36.20 -13.97 6.24
CA PHE A 205 35.74 -12.84 5.39
C PHE A 205 36.89 -11.83 5.18
N THR A 206 37.67 -11.55 6.21
CA THR A 206 38.91 -10.73 6.07
C THR A 206 39.84 -11.32 5.03
N GLU A 207 39.95 -12.64 4.95
CA GLU A 207 40.77 -13.34 3.94
C GLU A 207 40.16 -13.22 2.54
N VAL A 208 38.83 -13.29 2.39
CA VAL A 208 38.14 -13.03 1.10
C VAL A 208 38.50 -11.62 0.59
N LEU A 209 38.42 -10.58 1.46
CA LEU A 209 38.77 -9.21 1.07
C LEU A 209 40.26 -9.05 0.73
N THR A 210 41.11 -9.78 1.43
CA THR A 210 42.56 -9.77 1.18
C THR A 210 42.87 -10.40 -0.19
N LEU A 211 42.27 -11.54 -0.50
CA LEU A 211 42.38 -12.17 -1.81
C LEU A 211 41.77 -11.30 -2.92
N ALA A 212 40.62 -10.69 -2.68
CA ALA A 212 39.98 -9.77 -3.65
C ALA A 212 40.84 -8.54 -3.97
N ASN A 213 41.92 -8.33 -3.26
CA ASN A 213 42.84 -7.21 -3.40
C ASN A 213 42.14 -5.86 -3.42
N VAL A 214 41.29 -5.62 -2.42
CA VAL A 214 40.43 -4.47 -2.31
C VAL A 214 41.22 -3.16 -2.50
N PRO A 215 40.84 -2.31 -3.45
CA PRO A 215 41.57 -1.08 -3.75
C PRO A 215 41.73 -0.14 -2.55
N SER A 216 42.86 0.51 -2.42
CA SER A 216 43.24 1.44 -1.35
C SER A 216 43.36 0.83 0.05
N TRP A 217 43.08 -0.46 0.21
CA TRP A 217 43.07 -1.13 1.52
C TRP A 217 44.05 -2.32 1.65
N GLN A 218 44.91 -2.50 0.65
CA GLN A 218 45.93 -3.54 0.68
C GLN A 218 46.79 -3.46 1.95
N GLY A 219 46.92 -4.59 2.66
CA GLY A 219 47.64 -4.66 3.92
C GLY A 219 46.95 -4.02 5.14
N ARG A 220 45.72 -3.54 4.97
CA ARG A 220 44.93 -2.91 6.03
C ARG A 220 43.51 -3.47 6.10
N THR A 221 43.30 -4.70 5.64
CA THR A 221 41.96 -5.36 5.57
C THR A 221 41.31 -5.49 6.95
N ASP A 222 42.12 -5.77 8.00
CA ASP A 222 41.60 -5.79 9.39
C ASP A 222 40.96 -4.45 9.79
N ARG A 223 41.57 -3.33 9.39
CA ARG A 223 41.02 -2.03 9.66
C ARG A 223 39.74 -1.77 8.85
N LEU A 224 39.73 -2.24 7.60
CA LEU A 224 38.58 -2.11 6.72
C LEU A 224 37.35 -2.83 7.31
N VAL A 225 37.48 -4.11 7.68
CA VAL A 225 36.34 -4.88 8.25
C VAL A 225 35.84 -4.26 9.55
N TRP A 226 36.74 -3.73 10.38
CA TRP A 226 36.36 -3.02 11.59
C TRP A 226 35.54 -1.75 11.30
N ASP A 227 36.02 -0.92 10.37
CA ASP A 227 35.34 0.33 10.00
C ASP A 227 34.01 0.04 9.28
N VAL A 228 33.91 -1.01 8.44
CA VAL A 228 32.66 -1.47 7.82
C VAL A 228 31.66 -1.96 8.90
N ALA A 229 32.13 -2.80 9.85
CA ALA A 229 31.26 -3.25 10.95
C ALA A 229 30.70 -2.08 11.76
N ARG A 230 31.55 -1.07 12.05
CA ARG A 230 31.11 0.16 12.73
C ARG A 230 30.11 0.97 11.92
N LEU A 231 30.26 1.08 10.61
CA LEU A 231 29.26 1.75 9.75
C LEU A 231 27.91 1.07 9.84
N ILE A 232 27.86 -0.26 9.79
CA ILE A 232 26.63 -1.06 9.86
C ILE A 232 25.88 -0.84 11.18
N VAL A 233 26.58 -0.89 12.31
CA VAL A 233 25.98 -0.72 13.65
C VAL A 233 25.87 0.74 14.09
N ARG A 234 26.08 1.70 13.20
CA ARG A 234 26.08 3.14 13.50
C ARG A 234 27.12 3.53 14.56
N GLY A 235 28.24 2.84 14.55
CA GLY A 235 29.39 3.15 15.38
C GLY A 235 30.03 4.48 14.92
N ARG A 236 30.66 5.14 15.83
CA ARG A 236 31.07 6.54 15.71
C ARG A 236 32.22 6.77 14.71
N PHE A 237 32.00 7.69 13.74
CA PHE A 237 33.02 8.40 12.98
C PHE A 237 33.01 9.86 13.46
N SER A 238 33.93 10.24 14.34
CA SER A 238 33.81 11.42 15.20
C SER A 238 33.68 12.78 14.49
N ASP A 239 34.27 12.92 13.33
CA ASP A 239 34.32 14.16 12.52
C ASP A 239 33.47 14.10 11.24
N ARG A 240 33.05 12.90 10.82
CA ARG A 240 32.29 12.65 9.59
C ARG A 240 31.09 11.73 9.79
N PRO A 241 30.11 12.12 10.63
CA PRO A 241 28.92 11.32 10.86
C PRO A 241 28.10 11.06 9.58
N PHE A 242 28.24 11.88 8.54
CA PHE A 242 27.57 11.65 7.25
C PHE A 242 27.89 10.28 6.63
N MET A 243 29.04 9.70 6.94
CA MET A 243 29.42 8.35 6.49
C MET A 243 28.43 7.29 7.02
N ASN A 244 28.04 7.40 8.30
CA ASN A 244 26.99 6.54 8.87
C ASN A 244 25.62 6.88 8.29
N GLU A 245 25.34 8.17 8.03
CA GLU A 245 24.07 8.61 7.50
C GLU A 245 23.80 8.10 6.08
N ILE A 246 24.85 7.86 5.28
CA ILE A 246 24.74 7.22 3.95
C ILE A 246 24.25 5.77 4.06
N ILE A 247 24.75 5.00 5.05
CA ILE A 247 24.41 3.57 5.21
C ILE A 247 23.17 3.40 6.08
N SER A 248 22.97 4.21 7.11
CA SER A 248 21.91 4.06 8.08
C SER A 248 21.45 5.40 8.68
N GLY A 249 20.93 6.28 7.85
CA GLY A 249 20.47 7.62 8.19
C GLY A 249 18.98 7.86 7.99
N ALA A 250 18.59 9.13 7.95
CA ALA A 250 17.22 9.52 7.58
C ALA A 250 16.97 9.32 6.07
N LEU A 251 18.00 9.57 5.27
CA LEU A 251 18.03 9.44 3.81
C LEU A 251 19.25 8.57 3.45
N ASP A 252 19.18 7.30 3.75
CA ASP A 252 20.24 6.32 3.47
C ASP A 252 19.97 5.54 2.17
N VAL A 253 20.98 4.85 1.71
CA VAL A 253 20.96 4.06 0.47
C VAL A 253 19.99 2.88 0.57
N ASP A 254 19.83 2.31 1.77
CA ASP A 254 18.84 1.28 2.08
C ASP A 254 17.43 1.78 1.74
N LYS A 255 17.04 2.97 2.24
CA LYS A 255 15.73 3.58 1.98
C LYS A 255 15.52 3.95 0.53
N LEU A 256 16.55 4.49 -0.14
CA LEU A 256 16.46 4.86 -1.55
C LEU A 256 16.18 3.64 -2.43
N ASP A 257 16.74 2.47 -2.10
CA ASP A 257 16.43 1.24 -2.83
C ASP A 257 15.07 0.66 -2.41
N TYR A 258 14.88 0.29 -1.10
CA TYR A 258 13.72 -0.50 -0.75
C TYR A 258 12.40 0.25 -0.97
N MET A 259 12.33 1.55 -0.74
CA MET A 259 11.07 2.28 -0.94
C MET A 259 10.64 2.25 -2.42
N SER A 260 11.58 2.43 -3.33
CA SER A 260 11.31 2.34 -4.77
C SER A 260 10.98 0.92 -5.18
N ARG A 261 11.73 -0.05 -4.68
CA ARG A 261 11.59 -1.47 -4.99
C ARG A 261 10.29 -2.04 -4.42
N ASP A 262 9.96 -1.76 -3.16
CA ASP A 262 8.73 -2.19 -2.51
C ASP A 262 7.50 -1.63 -3.22
N SER A 263 7.54 -0.32 -3.55
CA SER A 263 6.46 0.33 -4.29
C SER A 263 6.21 -0.35 -5.64
N TYR A 264 7.27 -0.60 -6.41
CA TYR A 264 7.19 -1.24 -7.71
C TYR A 264 6.71 -2.70 -7.60
N MET A 265 7.34 -3.49 -6.73
CA MET A 265 7.04 -4.91 -6.57
C MET A 265 5.67 -5.15 -5.93
N ALA A 266 5.18 -4.25 -5.07
CA ALA A 266 3.84 -4.34 -4.54
C ALA A 266 2.76 -3.76 -5.48
N GLY A 267 3.16 -3.14 -6.60
CA GLY A 267 2.23 -2.48 -7.53
C GLY A 267 1.54 -1.25 -6.92
N LEU A 268 2.21 -0.57 -5.99
CA LEU A 268 1.69 0.62 -5.32
C LEU A 268 2.20 1.88 -6.03
N ALA A 269 1.27 2.73 -6.49
CA ALA A 269 1.63 4.03 -7.06
C ALA A 269 2.00 5.02 -5.93
N VAL A 270 3.28 5.03 -5.58
CA VAL A 270 3.83 5.94 -4.55
C VAL A 270 4.85 6.86 -5.23
N PRO A 271 4.69 8.18 -5.16
CA PRO A 271 5.58 9.12 -5.83
C PRO A 271 6.92 9.21 -5.07
N ILE A 272 8.00 8.68 -5.67
CA ILE A 272 9.36 8.77 -5.11
C ILE A 272 10.28 9.31 -6.20
N ASP A 273 10.74 10.55 -6.03
CA ASP A 273 11.68 11.19 -6.97
C ASP A 273 13.13 11.05 -6.45
N VAL A 274 13.67 9.83 -6.57
CA VAL A 274 15.05 9.52 -6.16
C VAL A 274 16.07 10.33 -6.99
N GLU A 275 15.78 10.54 -8.27
CA GLU A 275 16.69 11.27 -9.17
C GLU A 275 16.93 12.70 -8.68
N ARG A 276 15.86 13.41 -8.36
CA ARG A 276 15.96 14.78 -7.85
C ARG A 276 16.63 14.86 -6.48
N LEU A 277 16.36 13.87 -5.61
CA LEU A 277 17.06 13.78 -4.32
C LEU A 277 18.56 13.62 -4.52
N LEU A 278 18.97 12.66 -5.33
CA LEU A 278 20.39 12.42 -5.62
C LEU A 278 21.07 13.66 -6.23
N GLU A 279 20.44 14.33 -7.20
CA GLU A 279 20.97 15.57 -7.77
C GLU A 279 21.26 16.66 -6.72
N LYS A 280 20.53 16.64 -5.61
CA LYS A 280 20.58 17.67 -4.56
C LYS A 280 21.26 17.22 -3.28
N MET A 281 21.73 15.97 -3.19
CA MET A 281 22.48 15.52 -2.02
C MET A 281 23.86 16.18 -1.93
N CYS A 282 24.21 16.60 -0.73
CA CYS A 282 25.49 17.26 -0.46
C CYS A 282 25.90 17.02 0.99
N THR A 283 27.11 17.43 1.34
CA THR A 283 27.55 17.57 2.73
C THR A 283 27.67 19.03 3.10
N VAL A 284 27.33 19.35 4.35
CA VAL A 284 27.51 20.69 4.94
C VAL A 284 28.25 20.58 6.26
N THR A 285 28.96 21.63 6.63
CA THR A 285 29.71 21.69 7.89
C THR A 285 28.92 22.49 8.91
N VAL A 286 28.58 21.86 10.03
CA VAL A 286 27.83 22.50 11.11
C VAL A 286 28.59 22.45 12.43
N PRO A 287 28.44 23.42 13.32
CA PRO A 287 28.98 23.28 14.67
C PRO A 287 28.24 22.18 15.44
N ALA A 288 28.97 21.44 16.27
CA ALA A 288 28.40 20.33 17.04
C ALA A 288 27.19 20.74 17.92
N SER A 289 27.12 22.03 18.29
CA SER A 289 25.97 22.59 19.02
C SER A 289 24.64 22.52 18.24
N LYS A 290 24.69 22.53 16.90
CA LYS A 290 23.53 22.37 16.01
C LYS A 290 23.10 20.93 15.78
N LEU A 291 23.91 19.94 16.17
CA LEU A 291 23.55 18.56 16.04
C LEU A 291 22.34 18.22 16.93
N PRO A 292 21.41 17.38 16.47
CA PRO A 292 20.37 16.83 17.31
C PRO A 292 20.98 16.05 18.47
N GLU A 293 20.26 15.93 19.59
CA GLU A 293 20.76 15.21 20.77
C GLU A 293 21.25 13.77 20.49
N TYR A 294 20.57 13.09 19.59
CA TYR A 294 20.97 11.74 19.16
C TYR A 294 22.30 11.71 18.38
N ALA A 295 22.71 12.81 17.80
CA ALA A 295 23.97 12.95 17.06
C ALA A 295 25.08 13.62 17.92
N LYS A 296 24.74 14.17 19.09
CA LYS A 296 25.68 14.71 20.07
C LYS A 296 26.33 13.55 20.83
N SER A 297 27.60 13.38 20.63
CA SER A 297 28.34 12.34 21.33
C SER A 297 29.09 12.91 22.55
N SER A 298 29.22 12.10 23.60
CA SER A 298 30.09 12.41 24.73
C SER A 298 31.52 12.67 24.23
N GLY A 299 32.06 13.87 24.52
CA GLY A 299 33.43 14.25 24.12
C GLY A 299 33.54 15.12 22.88
N VAL A 300 32.45 15.52 22.20
CA VAL A 300 32.50 16.55 21.15
C VAL A 300 32.39 17.93 21.78
N VAL A 301 33.38 18.78 21.51
CA VAL A 301 33.38 20.19 21.97
C VAL A 301 32.30 20.93 21.17
N SER A 302 31.48 21.75 21.83
CA SER A 302 30.33 22.47 21.24
C SER A 302 30.62 23.27 19.96
N ASN A 303 31.85 23.74 19.79
CA ASN A 303 32.29 24.49 18.62
C ASN A 303 33.03 23.65 17.59
N GLN A 304 33.17 22.34 17.76
CA GLN A 304 33.80 21.47 16.76
C GLN A 304 33.01 21.52 15.46
N ALA A 305 33.68 21.72 14.33
CA ALA A 305 33.11 21.64 13.00
C ALA A 305 32.87 20.16 12.64
N ILE A 306 31.65 19.83 12.28
CA ILE A 306 31.20 18.46 11.97
C ILE A 306 30.55 18.46 10.59
N GLN A 307 30.97 17.53 9.74
CA GLN A 307 30.41 17.35 8.41
C GLN A 307 29.24 16.38 8.46
N VAL A 308 28.05 16.83 8.03
CA VAL A 308 26.79 16.09 8.03
C VAL A 308 26.22 15.97 6.62
N LEU A 309 25.38 14.95 6.41
CA LEU A 309 24.64 14.78 5.17
C LEU A 309 23.51 15.82 5.10
N ALA A 310 23.31 16.39 3.92
CA ALA A 310 22.28 17.38 3.68
C ALA A 310 21.71 17.27 2.27
N VAL A 311 20.58 17.93 2.07
CA VAL A 311 19.97 18.16 0.75
C VAL A 311 19.95 19.67 0.50
N GLN A 312 20.33 20.08 -0.69
CA GLN A 312 20.18 21.47 -1.12
C GLN A 312 18.70 21.89 -1.07
N ARG A 313 18.40 23.17 -0.83
CA ARG A 313 17.02 23.69 -0.71
C ARG A 313 16.12 23.30 -1.89
N GLY A 314 16.69 23.25 -3.11
CA GLY A 314 15.98 22.80 -4.31
C GLY A 314 15.53 21.33 -4.30
N GLY A 315 16.04 20.51 -3.38
CA GLY A 315 15.66 19.10 -3.17
C GLY A 315 14.70 18.87 -2.00
N ALA A 316 14.39 19.89 -1.20
CA ALA A 316 13.58 19.75 0.01
C ALA A 316 12.19 19.13 -0.26
N ARG A 317 11.55 19.48 -1.39
CA ARG A 317 10.27 18.88 -1.79
C ARG A 317 10.36 17.42 -2.17
N ALA A 318 11.42 17.00 -2.87
CA ALA A 318 11.63 15.59 -3.18
C ALA A 318 11.90 14.77 -1.90
N PHE A 319 12.49 15.35 -0.88
CA PHE A 319 12.61 14.74 0.44
C PHE A 319 11.26 14.64 1.16
N GLU A 320 10.40 15.67 1.04
CA GLU A 320 9.03 15.63 1.53
C GLU A 320 8.23 14.49 0.90
N ASP A 321 8.30 14.36 -0.44
CA ASP A 321 7.66 13.28 -1.18
C ASP A 321 8.14 11.90 -0.70
N LEU A 322 9.44 11.75 -0.40
CA LEU A 322 9.99 10.52 0.18
C LEU A 322 9.38 10.21 1.56
N VAL A 323 9.26 11.21 2.43
CA VAL A 323 8.68 11.05 3.76
C VAL A 323 7.21 10.65 3.68
N VAL A 324 6.42 11.33 2.83
CA VAL A 324 5.01 11.02 2.58
C VAL A 324 4.86 9.61 2.01
N SER A 325 5.67 9.28 1.00
CA SER A 325 5.70 7.97 0.37
C SER A 325 5.98 6.84 1.34
N ARG A 326 6.88 7.08 2.27
CA ARG A 326 7.18 6.13 3.34
C ARG A 326 5.96 5.86 4.22
N VAL A 327 5.23 6.90 4.62
CA VAL A 327 3.99 6.74 5.41
C VAL A 327 2.97 5.91 4.64
N LEU A 328 2.81 6.17 3.33
CA LEU A 328 1.90 5.41 2.47
C LEU A 328 2.31 3.94 2.35
N LEU A 329 3.61 3.63 2.27
CA LEU A 329 4.10 2.25 2.25
C LEU A 329 3.83 1.56 3.60
N TYR A 330 4.04 2.27 4.71
CA TYR A 330 3.71 1.73 6.04
C TYR A 330 2.22 1.40 6.15
N ASP A 331 1.34 2.31 5.75
CA ASP A 331 -0.12 2.12 5.83
C ASP A 331 -0.61 0.97 4.93
N LYS A 332 -0.17 0.95 3.68
CA LYS A 332 -0.70 0.02 2.67
C LYS A 332 -0.01 -1.34 2.66
N LEU A 333 1.30 -1.38 2.87
CA LEU A 333 2.12 -2.58 2.70
C LEU A 333 2.51 -3.21 4.04
N TYR A 334 3.32 -2.52 4.84
CA TYR A 334 3.92 -3.10 6.05
C TYR A 334 2.91 -3.30 7.18
N ASN A 335 1.93 -2.40 7.32
CA ASN A 335 0.87 -2.50 8.32
C ASN A 335 -0.40 -3.17 7.78
N HIS A 336 -0.34 -3.76 6.57
CA HIS A 336 -1.50 -4.45 6.04
C HIS A 336 -1.96 -5.57 6.99
N GLN A 337 -3.21 -5.52 7.40
CA GLN A 337 -3.78 -6.37 8.45
C GLN A 337 -3.52 -7.89 8.28
N LYS A 338 -3.58 -8.41 7.04
CA LYS A 338 -3.33 -9.85 6.79
C LYS A 338 -1.85 -10.20 6.92
N VAL A 339 -0.95 -9.28 6.55
CA VAL A 339 0.49 -9.43 6.76
C VAL A 339 0.76 -9.47 8.26
N ARG A 340 0.25 -8.48 9.01
CA ARG A 340 0.42 -8.39 10.47
C ARG A 340 -0.13 -9.60 11.22
N ALA A 341 -1.30 -10.12 10.79
CA ALA A 341 -1.87 -11.34 11.36
C ALA A 341 -0.97 -12.56 11.17
N ALA A 342 -0.44 -12.75 9.95
CA ALA A 342 0.45 -13.85 9.63
C ALA A 342 1.79 -13.73 10.37
N GLU A 343 2.42 -12.55 10.36
CA GLU A 343 3.64 -12.27 11.07
C GLU A 343 3.51 -12.51 12.58
N GLY A 344 2.41 -12.00 13.17
CA GLY A 344 2.14 -12.19 14.57
C GLY A 344 1.95 -13.66 14.96
N ALA A 345 1.27 -14.43 14.12
CA ALA A 345 1.08 -15.87 14.33
C ALA A 345 2.41 -16.63 14.23
N VAL A 346 3.26 -16.30 13.25
CA VAL A 346 4.59 -16.91 13.07
C VAL A 346 5.51 -16.57 14.26
N VAL A 347 5.51 -15.33 14.74
CA VAL A 347 6.28 -14.97 15.96
C VAL A 347 5.82 -15.81 17.16
N ASN A 348 4.48 -15.99 17.34
CA ASN A 348 3.99 -16.86 18.40
C ASN A 348 4.45 -18.33 18.25
N ALA A 349 4.48 -18.84 17.01
CA ALA A 349 5.01 -20.19 16.76
C ALA A 349 6.50 -20.29 17.08
N MET A 350 7.31 -19.28 16.70
CA MET A 350 8.73 -19.24 17.05
C MET A 350 8.95 -19.16 18.56
N GLU A 351 8.17 -18.36 19.30
CA GLU A 351 8.25 -18.29 20.77
C GLU A 351 7.96 -19.66 21.43
N LEU A 352 6.99 -20.43 20.90
CA LEU A 352 6.74 -21.80 21.37
C LEU A 352 7.90 -22.73 21.05
N LEU A 353 8.47 -22.64 19.85
CA LEU A 353 9.63 -23.43 19.46
C LEU A 353 10.85 -23.08 20.33
N GLN A 354 11.09 -21.81 20.64
CA GLN A 354 12.16 -21.38 21.55
C GLN A 354 12.00 -22.00 22.95
N LYS A 355 10.76 -22.10 23.43
CA LYS A 355 10.47 -22.67 24.74
C LYS A 355 10.74 -24.18 24.78
N ASP A 356 10.30 -24.90 23.75
CA ASP A 356 10.15 -26.35 23.78
C ASP A 356 11.19 -27.09 22.90
N ASN A 357 11.97 -26.36 22.06
CA ASN A 357 13.04 -26.94 21.24
C ASN A 357 14.36 -26.19 21.45
N PRO A 358 15.36 -26.79 22.09
CA PRO A 358 16.66 -26.14 22.38
C PRO A 358 17.36 -25.57 21.13
N GLU A 359 17.16 -26.16 19.94
CA GLU A 359 17.80 -25.67 18.72
C GLU A 359 17.29 -24.26 18.35
N PHE A 360 16.03 -23.91 18.62
CA PHE A 360 15.50 -22.57 18.40
C PHE A 360 15.97 -21.54 19.46
N ARG A 361 16.78 -21.94 20.44
CA ARG A 361 17.49 -20.99 21.33
C ARG A 361 18.84 -20.55 20.77
N LYS A 362 19.26 -21.11 19.63
CA LYS A 362 20.52 -20.78 18.96
C LYS A 362 20.26 -19.83 17.81
N VAL A 363 20.95 -18.71 17.77
CA VAL A 363 20.88 -17.76 16.64
C VAL A 363 21.34 -18.42 15.34
N SER A 364 22.30 -19.33 15.43
CA SER A 364 22.79 -20.14 14.31
C SER A 364 21.68 -20.91 13.59
N THR A 365 20.64 -21.35 14.27
CA THR A 365 19.46 -22.00 13.65
C THR A 365 18.70 -21.03 12.77
N TYR A 366 18.47 -19.80 13.22
CA TYR A 366 17.78 -18.78 12.43
C TYR A 366 18.57 -18.32 11.21
N ILE A 367 19.90 -18.32 11.31
CA ILE A 367 20.76 -17.98 10.16
C ILE A 367 20.77 -19.12 9.13
N ARG A 368 20.74 -20.38 9.53
CA ARG A 368 20.82 -21.55 8.63
C ARG A 368 19.54 -21.87 7.92
N LEU A 369 18.40 -21.72 8.60
CA LEU A 369 17.10 -22.06 8.03
C LEU A 369 16.75 -21.14 6.88
N SER A 370 16.17 -21.71 5.82
CA SER A 370 15.46 -20.97 4.78
C SER A 370 13.98 -20.86 5.13
N GLU A 371 13.28 -19.93 4.45
CA GLU A 371 11.83 -19.78 4.61
C GLU A 371 11.07 -21.06 4.22
N SER A 372 11.49 -21.73 3.12
CA SER A 372 10.85 -22.98 2.69
C SER A 372 11.02 -24.07 3.75
N GLN A 373 12.24 -24.28 4.27
CA GLN A 373 12.47 -25.25 5.33
C GLN A 373 11.64 -24.99 6.58
N PHE A 374 11.49 -23.72 6.96
CA PHE A 374 10.63 -23.35 8.08
C PHE A 374 9.15 -23.70 7.83
N PHE A 375 8.61 -23.34 6.67
CA PHE A 375 7.22 -23.64 6.35
C PHE A 375 6.95 -25.09 6.04
N GLU A 376 7.93 -25.85 5.50
CA GLU A 376 7.86 -27.30 5.34
C GLU A 376 8.08 -28.06 6.66
N GLN A 377 8.37 -27.35 7.75
CA GLN A 377 8.66 -27.92 9.06
C GLN A 377 9.91 -28.83 9.06
N GLU A 378 10.86 -28.53 8.16
CA GLU A 378 12.17 -29.20 8.07
C GLU A 378 13.19 -28.58 9.05
N TRP A 379 12.75 -28.24 10.22
CA TRP A 379 13.65 -27.76 11.28
C TRP A 379 14.23 -28.92 12.12
N PRO A 380 15.33 -28.66 12.86
CA PRO A 380 15.90 -29.67 13.73
C PRO A 380 14.84 -30.28 14.68
N PRO A 381 14.68 -31.61 14.70
CA PRO A 381 13.63 -32.22 15.49
C PRO A 381 13.91 -32.01 16.98
N PRO A 382 12.87 -31.74 17.77
CA PRO A 382 12.99 -31.70 19.22
C PRO A 382 13.24 -33.12 19.76
N SER A 383 13.89 -33.24 20.92
CA SER A 383 14.13 -34.52 21.61
C SER A 383 12.82 -35.25 21.95
N THR A 384 11.76 -34.48 22.22
CA THR A 384 10.39 -34.97 22.50
C THR A 384 9.39 -34.01 21.93
N SER A 385 8.28 -34.53 21.37
CA SER A 385 7.19 -33.64 20.94
C SER A 385 6.39 -33.17 22.16
N THR A 386 6.21 -31.87 22.27
CA THR A 386 5.43 -31.22 23.32
C THR A 386 4.13 -30.63 22.75
N PRO A 387 3.11 -30.37 23.58
CA PRO A 387 1.93 -29.66 23.13
C PRO A 387 2.20 -28.30 22.49
N GLY A 388 3.25 -27.60 22.94
CA GLY A 388 3.66 -26.32 22.36
C GLY A 388 4.21 -26.46 20.93
N ILE A 389 5.03 -27.48 20.69
CA ILE A 389 5.56 -27.79 19.36
C ILE A 389 4.42 -28.14 18.40
N GLU A 390 3.44 -28.94 18.84
CA GLU A 390 2.29 -29.28 17.99
C GLU A 390 1.42 -28.06 17.66
N VAL A 391 1.26 -27.12 18.59
CA VAL A 391 0.60 -25.82 18.32
C VAL A 391 1.41 -25.00 17.32
N ALA A 392 2.72 -24.93 17.47
CA ALA A 392 3.59 -24.22 16.52
C ALA A 392 3.49 -24.80 15.10
N LYS A 393 3.54 -26.13 14.98
CA LYS A 393 3.34 -26.83 13.69
C LYS A 393 2.01 -26.49 13.05
N LYS A 394 0.91 -26.48 13.83
CA LYS A 394 -0.42 -26.12 13.33
C LYS A 394 -0.49 -24.67 12.83
N ILE A 395 0.13 -23.73 13.55
CA ILE A 395 0.18 -22.32 13.12
C ILE A 395 0.95 -22.21 11.81
N VAL A 396 2.13 -22.82 11.70
CA VAL A 396 2.97 -22.79 10.48
C VAL A 396 2.23 -23.43 9.30
N ALA A 397 1.62 -24.61 9.51
CA ALA A 397 0.81 -25.27 8.49
C ALA A 397 -0.39 -24.40 8.06
N GLY A 398 -1.01 -23.71 9.01
CA GLY A 398 -2.11 -22.77 8.74
C GLY A 398 -1.73 -21.66 7.77
N ILE A 399 -0.51 -21.10 7.86
CA ILE A 399 -0.01 -20.11 6.90
C ILE A 399 0.07 -20.69 5.48
N ARG A 400 0.62 -21.91 5.33
CA ARG A 400 0.68 -22.61 4.02
C ARG A 400 -0.70 -22.88 3.44
N LEU A 401 -1.62 -23.34 4.25
CA LEU A 401 -2.99 -23.64 3.86
C LEU A 401 -3.90 -22.41 3.73
N ARG A 402 -3.33 -21.20 3.87
CA ARG A 402 -4.07 -19.93 3.82
C ARG A 402 -5.14 -19.77 4.90
N THR A 403 -5.10 -20.56 5.96
CA THR A 403 -5.96 -20.42 7.16
C THR A 403 -5.33 -19.42 8.14
N ILE A 404 -5.12 -18.18 7.65
CA ILE A 404 -4.53 -17.09 8.43
C ILE A 404 -5.52 -16.61 9.48
N PHE A 405 -5.03 -16.21 10.66
CA PHE A 405 -5.85 -15.62 11.71
C PHE A 405 -6.72 -14.49 11.17
N VAL A 406 -7.95 -14.44 11.67
CA VAL A 406 -8.93 -13.41 11.31
C VAL A 406 -8.98 -12.30 12.35
N ARG A 407 -9.47 -11.15 11.96
CA ARG A 407 -9.69 -10.04 12.90
C ARG A 407 -10.84 -10.37 13.83
N ALA A 408 -10.58 -10.31 15.14
CA ALA A 408 -11.59 -10.39 16.19
C ALA A 408 -12.00 -8.99 16.67
N PHE A 409 -11.07 -8.03 16.73
CA PHE A 409 -11.33 -6.67 17.19
C PHE A 409 -10.45 -5.67 16.43
N ALA A 410 -10.96 -4.44 16.26
CA ALA A 410 -10.19 -3.30 15.80
C ALA A 410 -10.23 -2.22 16.88
N PHE A 411 -9.09 -1.62 17.20
CA PHE A 411 -8.98 -0.58 18.22
C PHE A 411 -8.04 0.54 17.80
N GLY A 412 -8.36 1.75 18.17
CA GLY A 412 -7.59 2.93 17.81
C GLY A 412 -8.23 4.17 18.43
N PRO A 413 -7.55 5.33 18.44
CA PRO A 413 -8.09 6.56 19.02
C PRO A 413 -9.44 6.95 18.43
N GLU A 414 -9.59 6.84 17.10
CA GLU A 414 -10.80 7.17 16.34
C GLU A 414 -11.98 6.19 16.56
N LEU A 415 -11.70 5.03 17.14
CA LEU A 415 -12.70 3.99 17.40
C LEU A 415 -13.21 4.03 18.84
N ILE A 416 -12.74 4.96 19.66
CA ILE A 416 -13.15 5.10 21.06
C ILE A 416 -14.42 5.95 21.10
N SER A 417 -15.43 5.48 21.82
CA SER A 417 -16.63 6.28 22.10
C SER A 417 -16.25 7.53 22.91
N GLU A 418 -16.82 8.66 22.55
CA GLU A 418 -16.51 9.95 23.22
C GLU A 418 -16.78 9.86 24.73
N SER A 419 -15.73 10.13 25.51
CA SER A 419 -15.81 10.25 26.97
C SER A 419 -14.66 11.14 27.48
N ASP A 420 -14.85 11.82 28.61
CA ASP A 420 -13.79 12.59 29.25
C ASP A 420 -12.57 11.73 29.58
N GLY A 421 -11.38 12.25 29.34
CA GLY A 421 -10.12 11.57 29.65
C GLY A 421 -9.63 10.52 28.64
N VAL A 422 -10.19 10.44 27.42
CA VAL A 422 -9.82 9.48 26.36
C VAL A 422 -8.32 9.38 26.14
N THR A 423 -7.60 10.49 26.06
CA THR A 423 -6.14 10.49 25.80
C THR A 423 -5.35 9.74 26.88
N LEU A 424 -5.69 9.89 28.14
CA LEU A 424 -4.99 9.20 29.23
C LEU A 424 -5.30 7.71 29.25
N ARG A 425 -6.57 7.34 29.03
CA ARG A 425 -7.04 5.96 28.96
C ARG A 425 -6.45 5.23 27.76
N TRP A 426 -6.39 5.89 26.59
CA TRP A 426 -5.70 5.37 25.41
C TRP A 426 -4.20 5.12 25.65
N ARG A 427 -3.49 6.03 26.33
CA ARG A 427 -2.09 5.81 26.72
C ARG A 427 -1.94 4.61 27.64
N LYS A 428 -2.90 4.36 28.54
CA LYS A 428 -2.91 3.17 29.39
C LYS A 428 -3.05 1.90 28.55
N LEU A 429 -4.01 1.84 27.62
CA LEU A 429 -4.17 0.71 26.73
C LEU A 429 -2.91 0.49 25.87
N LYS A 430 -2.35 1.55 25.29
CA LYS A 430 -1.10 1.48 24.50
C LYS A 430 0.03 0.81 25.30
N ARG A 431 0.19 1.13 26.58
CA ARG A 431 1.20 0.49 27.45
C ARG A 431 0.91 -0.98 27.75
N LEU A 432 -0.35 -1.37 27.77
CA LEU A 432 -0.75 -2.76 28.02
C LEU A 432 -0.57 -3.65 26.78
N VAL A 433 -0.60 -3.09 25.58
CA VAL A 433 -0.54 -3.89 24.34
C VAL A 433 0.81 -3.76 23.62
N ALA A 434 1.59 -2.71 23.88
CA ALA A 434 2.86 -2.42 23.21
C ALA A 434 3.97 -2.06 24.24
N PRO A 435 5.23 -2.50 24.04
CA PRO A 435 5.63 -3.47 23.04
C PRO A 435 5.08 -4.87 23.36
N ARG A 436 4.74 -5.61 22.32
CA ARG A 436 4.13 -6.94 22.42
C ARG A 436 4.89 -7.93 23.32
N SER A 437 6.19 -7.76 23.36
CA SER A 437 7.14 -8.56 24.11
C SER A 437 7.11 -8.32 25.63
N SER A 438 6.57 -7.19 26.08
CA SER A 438 6.57 -6.84 27.50
C SER A 438 5.77 -7.84 28.36
N ALA A 439 6.18 -7.98 29.61
CA ALA A 439 5.46 -8.79 30.59
C ALA A 439 3.99 -8.33 30.73
N HIS A 440 3.73 -7.04 30.66
CA HIS A 440 2.39 -6.46 30.72
C HIS A 440 1.53 -6.91 29.52
N ALA A 441 2.10 -6.88 28.30
CA ALA A 441 1.37 -7.31 27.10
C ALA A 441 1.10 -8.82 27.09
N LYS A 442 2.04 -9.62 27.60
CA LYS A 442 1.84 -11.06 27.80
C LYS A 442 0.71 -11.34 28.80
N ALA A 443 0.75 -10.69 29.98
CA ALA A 443 -0.28 -10.82 31.01
C ALA A 443 -1.66 -10.33 30.51
N PHE A 444 -1.70 -9.24 29.74
CA PHE A 444 -2.94 -8.73 29.15
C PHE A 444 -3.55 -9.74 28.17
N ARG A 445 -2.73 -10.33 27.27
CA ARG A 445 -3.19 -11.39 26.35
C ARG A 445 -3.74 -12.61 27.10
N THR A 446 -3.08 -13.02 28.18
CA THR A 446 -3.54 -14.14 29.01
C THR A 446 -4.91 -13.86 29.60
N ARG A 447 -5.16 -12.65 30.14
CA ARG A 447 -6.49 -12.29 30.65
C ARG A 447 -7.58 -12.30 29.57
N VAL A 448 -7.26 -11.78 28.38
CA VAL A 448 -8.18 -11.83 27.22
C VAL A 448 -8.50 -13.28 26.85
N ARG A 449 -7.48 -14.15 26.82
CA ARG A 449 -7.69 -15.59 26.55
C ARG A 449 -8.58 -16.24 27.60
N GLU A 450 -8.28 -16.06 28.88
CA GLU A 450 -9.03 -16.66 29.99
C GLU A 450 -10.48 -16.24 29.96
N LYS A 451 -10.75 -14.97 29.72
CA LYS A 451 -12.11 -14.44 29.57
C LYS A 451 -12.81 -15.01 28.33
N ALA A 452 -12.10 -15.15 27.20
CA ALA A 452 -12.65 -15.79 26.01
C ALA A 452 -12.98 -17.28 26.24
N GLN A 453 -12.11 -17.99 26.96
CA GLN A 453 -12.35 -19.39 27.34
C GLN A 453 -13.58 -19.52 28.26
N LEU A 454 -13.75 -18.61 29.22
CA LEU A 454 -14.94 -18.55 30.05
C LEU A 454 -16.20 -18.37 29.20
N TYR A 455 -16.17 -17.46 28.23
CA TYR A 455 -17.31 -17.20 27.33
C TYR A 455 -17.64 -18.40 26.44
N LEU A 456 -16.63 -19.05 25.87
CA LEU A 456 -16.81 -20.29 25.09
C LEU A 456 -17.38 -21.42 25.93
N THR A 457 -16.86 -21.64 27.15
CA THR A 457 -17.36 -22.65 28.08
C THR A 457 -18.82 -22.37 28.48
N THR A 458 -19.13 -21.12 28.83
CA THR A 458 -20.48 -20.70 29.19
C THR A 458 -21.43 -20.84 28.00
N TYR A 459 -21.01 -20.55 26.81
CA TYR A 459 -21.79 -20.72 25.59
C TYR A 459 -22.10 -22.21 25.27
N GLY A 460 -21.31 -23.14 25.83
CA GLY A 460 -21.38 -24.57 25.58
C GLY A 460 -20.36 -25.14 24.61
N GLN A 461 -19.37 -24.35 24.23
CA GLN A 461 -18.28 -24.73 23.34
C GLN A 461 -17.00 -25.07 24.13
N THR A 462 -17.07 -25.97 25.08
CA THR A 462 -15.96 -26.35 25.98
C THR A 462 -14.74 -26.88 25.22
N ALA A 463 -14.98 -27.70 24.17
CA ALA A 463 -13.88 -28.22 23.35
C ALA A 463 -13.10 -27.11 22.62
N ASP A 464 -13.77 -26.03 22.21
CA ASP A 464 -13.10 -24.88 21.56
C ASP A 464 -12.44 -23.98 22.59
N ALA A 465 -13.00 -23.86 23.79
CA ALA A 465 -12.34 -23.19 24.90
C ALA A 465 -10.97 -23.85 25.25
N GLU A 466 -10.90 -25.17 25.30
CA GLU A 466 -9.66 -25.92 25.56
C GLU A 466 -8.60 -25.76 24.45
N LYS A 467 -9.05 -25.58 23.20
CA LYS A 467 -8.17 -25.36 22.06
C LYS A 467 -7.56 -23.95 22.04
N LEU A 468 -8.23 -22.95 22.61
CA LEU A 468 -7.75 -21.57 22.62
C LEU A 468 -6.51 -21.43 23.50
N LYS A 469 -5.35 -21.20 22.90
CA LYS A 469 -4.06 -21.01 23.58
C LYS A 469 -3.61 -19.56 23.42
N ASP A 470 -2.69 -19.10 24.29
CA ASP A 470 -2.08 -17.75 24.15
C ASP A 470 -1.46 -17.53 22.76
N ALA A 471 -0.86 -18.57 22.18
CA ALA A 471 -0.27 -18.51 20.86
C ALA A 471 -1.28 -18.27 19.71
N TYR A 472 -2.56 -18.49 19.96
CA TYR A 472 -3.62 -18.18 19.01
C TYR A 472 -4.15 -16.75 19.12
N LEU A 473 -3.62 -15.94 20.05
CA LEU A 473 -3.96 -14.54 20.19
C LEU A 473 -2.81 -13.65 19.73
N VAL A 474 -3.11 -12.78 18.78
CA VAL A 474 -2.21 -11.72 18.34
C VAL A 474 -2.89 -10.40 18.63
N VAL A 475 -2.38 -9.63 19.59
CA VAL A 475 -2.76 -8.24 19.80
C VAL A 475 -1.66 -7.40 19.18
N ASP A 476 -1.99 -6.69 18.12
CA ASP A 476 -1.05 -5.96 17.31
C ASP A 476 -1.44 -4.47 17.23
N LEU A 477 -0.51 -3.62 17.62
CA LEU A 477 -0.62 -2.17 17.47
C LEU A 477 0.63 -1.69 16.71
N PRO A 478 0.49 -1.16 15.49
CA PRO A 478 1.61 -0.65 14.73
C PRO A 478 2.36 0.45 15.47
N ASP A 479 3.69 0.47 15.37
CA ASP A 479 4.52 1.53 15.92
C ASP A 479 4.66 2.66 14.91
N VAL A 480 4.21 3.85 15.27
CA VAL A 480 4.21 5.05 14.41
C VAL A 480 5.33 6.02 14.80
N GLN A 481 5.93 5.87 15.98
CA GLN A 481 6.94 6.82 16.50
C GLN A 481 8.19 6.93 15.60
N GLY A 482 8.50 5.90 14.80
CA GLY A 482 9.64 5.91 13.89
C GLY A 482 9.52 6.87 12.69
N ILE A 483 8.34 7.44 12.42
CA ILE A 483 8.14 8.32 11.25
C ILE A 483 8.71 9.71 11.52
N ALA A 484 8.38 10.33 12.66
CA ALA A 484 8.83 11.67 13.03
C ALA A 484 10.33 11.74 13.37
N GLU A 485 10.87 10.72 14.02
CA GLU A 485 12.31 10.70 14.37
C GLU A 485 13.23 10.64 13.15
N LYS A 486 12.79 10.03 12.05
CA LYS A 486 13.57 9.82 10.83
C LYS A 486 13.52 11.01 9.86
N THR A 487 12.91 12.11 10.23
CA THR A 487 12.85 13.37 9.46
C THR A 487 13.83 14.44 9.95
N LYS A 488 14.65 14.12 10.94
CA LYS A 488 15.72 15.01 11.40
C LYS A 488 16.87 14.99 10.42
N PHE A 489 16.75 15.83 9.40
CA PHE A 489 17.69 15.92 8.28
C PHE A 489 18.03 17.37 8.00
N PHE A 490 19.23 17.62 7.49
CA PHE A 490 19.69 18.97 7.20
C PHE A 490 19.34 19.40 5.78
N VAL A 491 18.91 20.64 5.64
CA VAL A 491 18.65 21.29 4.35
C VAL A 491 19.44 22.58 4.30
N GLY A 492 20.19 22.80 3.22
CA GLY A 492 20.98 24.02 3.02
C GLY A 492 21.87 23.94 1.79
N ASP A 493 22.13 25.09 1.18
CA ASP A 493 23.00 25.19 0.00
C ASP A 493 24.47 25.46 0.39
N GLU A 494 24.69 26.10 1.55
CA GLU A 494 26.00 26.47 2.09
C GLU A 494 26.09 26.20 3.60
N ASP A 495 27.31 26.15 4.14
CA ASP A 495 27.53 25.87 5.58
C ASP A 495 26.96 26.95 6.50
N THR A 496 26.73 28.17 6.00
CA THR A 496 26.14 29.29 6.76
C THR A 496 24.61 29.28 6.76
N ASP A 497 23.98 28.54 5.84
CA ASP A 497 22.54 28.56 5.57
C ASP A 497 21.93 27.16 5.74
N VAL A 498 22.23 26.54 6.87
CA VAL A 498 21.81 25.16 7.17
C VAL A 498 20.73 25.16 8.24
N GLU A 499 19.60 24.58 7.92
CA GLU A 499 18.45 24.39 8.84
C GLU A 499 18.05 22.91 8.89
N PHE A 500 17.35 22.53 9.96
CA PHE A 500 16.69 21.22 10.01
C PHE A 500 15.44 21.27 9.16
N TYR A 501 15.21 20.20 8.40
CA TYR A 501 14.00 20.02 7.61
C TYR A 501 12.71 20.18 8.41
N ASN A 502 12.66 19.69 9.65
CA ASN A 502 11.51 19.82 10.53
C ASN A 502 11.21 21.27 11.00
N GLN A 503 12.19 22.19 10.87
CA GLN A 503 11.96 23.64 11.10
C GLN A 503 11.27 24.28 9.90
N MET A 504 11.57 23.80 8.70
CA MET A 504 10.93 24.22 7.46
C MET A 504 9.56 23.55 7.28
N PHE A 505 9.44 22.29 7.66
CA PHE A 505 8.25 21.46 7.50
C PHE A 505 7.88 20.79 8.84
N ARG A 506 6.70 21.11 9.37
CA ARG A 506 6.26 20.60 10.68
C ARG A 506 5.76 19.16 10.57
N VAL A 507 6.67 18.23 10.28
CA VAL A 507 6.38 16.79 10.15
C VAL A 507 5.77 16.21 11.43
N GLU A 508 6.10 16.77 12.57
CA GLU A 508 5.54 16.38 13.88
C GLU A 508 4.02 16.52 13.91
N LYS A 509 3.47 17.63 13.42
CA LYS A 509 2.01 17.84 13.35
C LYS A 509 1.34 16.87 12.38
N TRP A 510 2.03 16.53 11.32
CA TRP A 510 1.53 15.58 10.34
C TRP A 510 1.56 14.14 10.89
N SER A 511 2.61 13.78 11.61
CA SER A 511 2.72 12.50 12.33
C SER A 511 1.67 12.37 13.43
N GLU A 512 1.42 13.44 14.20
CA GLU A 512 0.35 13.47 15.20
C GLU A 512 -1.04 13.31 14.59
N ALA A 513 -1.31 13.97 13.47
CA ALA A 513 -2.57 13.84 12.74
C ALA A 513 -2.72 12.40 12.19
N TYR A 514 -1.66 11.79 11.68
CA TYR A 514 -1.67 10.41 11.23
C TYR A 514 -1.90 9.44 12.39
N GLU A 515 -1.20 9.61 13.52
CA GLU A 515 -1.40 8.79 14.73
C GLU A 515 -2.84 8.86 15.25
N SER A 516 -3.43 10.06 15.28
CA SER A 516 -4.79 10.25 15.77
C SER A 516 -5.85 9.65 14.84
N GLN A 517 -5.66 9.71 13.52
CA GLN A 517 -6.69 9.39 12.54
C GLN A 517 -6.52 8.05 11.82
N LYS A 518 -5.31 7.48 11.79
CA LYS A 518 -5.01 6.28 10.98
C LYS A 518 -4.47 5.09 11.78
N LEU A 519 -4.06 5.30 13.03
CA LEU A 519 -3.50 4.24 13.84
C LEU A 519 -4.61 3.27 14.29
N ILE A 520 -4.68 2.13 13.62
CA ILE A 520 -5.59 1.05 13.97
C ILE A 520 -4.80 -0.17 14.37
N GLY A 521 -4.99 -0.61 15.62
CA GLY A 521 -4.55 -1.88 16.12
C GLY A 521 -5.62 -2.97 15.90
N TYR A 522 -5.19 -4.19 15.88
CA TYR A 522 -6.09 -5.34 15.68
C TYR A 522 -5.81 -6.45 16.67
N VAL A 523 -6.86 -7.17 17.02
CA VAL A 523 -6.77 -8.48 17.67
C VAL A 523 -7.08 -9.55 16.63
N PHE A 524 -6.17 -10.51 16.48
CA PHE A 524 -6.33 -11.62 15.55
C PHE A 524 -6.36 -12.95 16.29
N CYS A 525 -7.18 -13.88 15.80
CA CYS A 525 -7.26 -15.25 16.30
C CYS A 525 -7.80 -16.19 15.20
N PRO A 526 -7.78 -17.52 15.41
CA PRO A 526 -8.52 -18.44 14.55
C PRO A 526 -10.01 -18.11 14.49
N ILE A 527 -10.64 -18.41 13.35
CA ILE A 527 -12.02 -17.98 13.06
C ILE A 527 -13.04 -18.51 14.06
N GLU A 528 -12.85 -19.73 14.57
CA GLU A 528 -13.72 -20.38 15.54
C GLU A 528 -13.80 -19.69 16.90
N HIS A 529 -12.77 -18.91 17.25
CA HIS A 529 -12.69 -18.16 18.52
C HIS A 529 -13.07 -16.69 18.38
N ARG A 530 -13.36 -16.21 17.16
CA ARG A 530 -13.45 -14.79 16.82
C ARG A 530 -14.43 -14.01 17.70
N VAL A 531 -15.65 -14.51 17.90
CA VAL A 531 -16.69 -13.81 18.66
C VAL A 531 -16.37 -13.77 20.15
N ALA A 532 -15.92 -14.88 20.71
CA ALA A 532 -15.55 -14.94 22.12
C ALA A 532 -14.34 -14.02 22.42
N VAL A 533 -13.34 -14.01 21.54
CA VAL A 533 -12.17 -13.12 21.65
C VAL A 533 -12.58 -11.65 21.50
N HIS A 534 -13.51 -11.35 20.61
CA HIS A 534 -14.05 -10.00 20.45
C HIS A 534 -14.65 -9.47 21.75
N LEU A 535 -15.58 -10.21 22.33
CA LEU A 535 -16.24 -9.83 23.58
C LEU A 535 -15.25 -9.75 24.74
N ALA A 536 -14.36 -10.75 24.84
CA ALA A 536 -13.35 -10.78 25.91
C ALA A 536 -12.39 -9.58 25.85
N PHE A 537 -11.90 -9.24 24.67
CA PHE A 537 -11.00 -8.07 24.51
C PHE A 537 -11.72 -6.77 24.89
N ARG A 538 -12.94 -6.57 24.38
CA ARG A 538 -13.76 -5.41 24.71
C ARG A 538 -13.92 -5.25 26.21
N ASP A 539 -14.31 -6.32 26.87
CA ASP A 539 -14.65 -6.28 28.29
C ASP A 539 -13.41 -6.15 29.17
N VAL A 540 -12.28 -6.79 28.82
CA VAL A 540 -11.00 -6.59 29.52
C VAL A 540 -10.53 -5.14 29.38
N VAL A 541 -10.65 -4.53 28.19
CA VAL A 541 -10.27 -3.13 27.99
C VAL A 541 -11.19 -2.19 28.78
N LYS A 542 -12.49 -2.48 28.83
CA LYS A 542 -13.43 -1.71 29.64
C LYS A 542 -13.08 -1.80 31.13
N GLU A 543 -12.79 -2.99 31.63
CA GLU A 543 -12.42 -3.22 33.05
C GLU A 543 -11.10 -2.56 33.44
N GLU A 544 -10.07 -2.69 32.59
CA GLU A 544 -8.73 -2.21 32.93
C GLU A 544 -8.46 -0.77 32.52
N CYS A 545 -9.03 -0.31 31.42
CA CYS A 545 -8.71 1.01 30.85
C CYS A 545 -9.91 1.98 30.91
N GLU A 546 -11.10 1.51 31.30
CA GLU A 546 -12.34 2.28 31.25
C GLU A 546 -12.64 2.87 29.84
N LEU A 547 -12.24 2.13 28.79
CA LEU A 547 -12.46 2.51 27.41
C LEU A 547 -13.63 1.72 26.83
N SER A 548 -14.51 2.40 26.13
CA SER A 548 -15.57 1.81 25.30
C SER A 548 -15.30 2.17 23.84
N PHE A 549 -15.62 1.25 22.95
CA PHE A 549 -15.42 1.42 21.52
C PHE A 549 -16.75 1.52 20.79
N ASP A 550 -16.75 2.23 19.68
CA ASP A 550 -17.93 2.37 18.82
C ASP A 550 -18.18 1.13 17.95
N LYS A 551 -19.26 1.18 17.19
CA LYS A 551 -19.65 0.09 16.28
C LYS A 551 -18.61 -0.22 15.21
N TRP A 552 -17.69 0.71 14.86
CA TRP A 552 -16.68 0.49 13.84
C TRP A 552 -15.67 -0.57 14.24
N SER A 553 -15.42 -0.77 15.54
CA SER A 553 -14.49 -1.78 16.03
C SER A 553 -14.87 -3.21 15.60
N TRP A 554 -16.14 -3.58 15.64
CA TRP A 554 -16.58 -4.89 15.17
C TRP A 554 -16.88 -4.91 13.66
N GLN A 555 -17.30 -3.78 13.06
CA GLN A 555 -17.46 -3.67 11.59
C GLN A 555 -16.13 -3.83 10.86
N LEU A 556 -15.08 -3.18 11.34
CA LEU A 556 -13.72 -3.36 10.81
C LEU A 556 -13.19 -4.78 11.05
N ALA A 557 -13.59 -5.45 12.11
CA ALA A 557 -13.31 -6.86 12.34
C ALA A 557 -14.10 -7.77 11.40
N LYS A 558 -15.10 -7.26 10.67
CA LYS A 558 -15.98 -8.02 9.78
C LYS A 558 -16.72 -9.17 10.50
N ILE A 559 -17.10 -8.98 11.76
CA ILE A 559 -17.91 -9.95 12.50
C ILE A 559 -19.36 -9.79 12.07
N PRO A 560 -20.05 -10.86 11.68
CA PRO A 560 -21.48 -10.79 11.39
C PRO A 560 -22.26 -10.31 12.63
N PRO A 561 -23.05 -9.24 12.51
CA PRO A 561 -23.77 -8.69 13.68
C PRO A 561 -24.66 -9.69 14.39
N GLN A 562 -25.26 -10.60 13.61
CA GLN A 562 -26.14 -11.61 14.15
C GLN A 562 -25.38 -12.65 14.98
N GLU A 563 -24.21 -13.09 14.49
CA GLU A 563 -23.35 -14.02 15.22
C GLU A 563 -22.92 -13.44 16.57
N LEU A 564 -22.60 -12.14 16.59
CA LEU A 564 -22.25 -11.42 17.80
C LEU A 564 -23.45 -11.29 18.75
N ALA A 565 -24.64 -10.96 18.21
CA ALA A 565 -25.87 -10.82 18.98
C ALA A 565 -26.34 -12.15 19.57
N ASP A 566 -26.35 -13.23 18.79
CA ASP A 566 -26.78 -14.56 19.24
C ASP A 566 -25.85 -15.08 20.34
N PHE A 567 -24.55 -14.93 20.18
CA PHE A 567 -23.54 -15.32 21.16
C PHE A 567 -23.70 -14.54 22.48
N SER A 568 -23.85 -13.22 22.39
CA SER A 568 -24.08 -12.37 23.57
C SER A 568 -25.37 -12.63 24.28
N ALA A 569 -26.48 -12.83 23.54
CA ALA A 569 -27.78 -13.17 24.12
C ALA A 569 -27.77 -14.53 24.88
N GLU A 570 -27.00 -15.50 24.36
CA GLU A 570 -26.83 -16.79 25.03
C GLU A 570 -26.00 -16.63 26.31
N LEU A 571 -24.93 -15.83 26.31
CA LEU A 571 -24.19 -15.53 27.52
C LEU A 571 -25.06 -14.83 28.57
N GLY A 572 -25.93 -13.88 28.17
CA GLY A 572 -26.89 -13.21 29.05
C GLY A 572 -27.90 -14.17 29.67
N ARG A 573 -28.43 -15.11 28.89
CA ARG A 573 -29.33 -16.18 29.43
C ARG A 573 -28.63 -17.06 30.47
N ARG A 574 -27.31 -17.19 30.41
CA ARG A 574 -26.48 -17.97 31.33
C ARG A 574 -25.82 -17.12 32.42
N GLY A 575 -26.26 -15.87 32.60
CA GLY A 575 -25.84 -15.00 33.70
C GLY A 575 -24.58 -14.20 33.48
N ILE A 576 -24.05 -14.13 32.24
CA ILE A 576 -22.97 -13.22 31.87
C ILE A 576 -23.55 -12.09 31.04
N ASP A 577 -23.65 -10.90 31.65
CA ASP A 577 -24.12 -9.72 30.94
C ASP A 577 -23.00 -9.15 30.08
N THR A 578 -23.23 -9.10 28.78
CA THR A 578 -22.34 -8.48 27.80
C THR A 578 -23.10 -7.31 27.20
N GLU A 579 -22.71 -6.06 27.54
CA GLU A 579 -23.27 -4.89 26.90
C GLU A 579 -23.03 -4.94 25.38
N LEU A 580 -24.07 -5.17 24.59
CA LEU A 580 -24.03 -4.99 23.16
C LEU A 580 -24.34 -3.55 22.78
N ALA A 581 -23.55 -2.97 21.88
CA ALA A 581 -24.02 -1.81 21.13
C ALA A 581 -25.30 -2.23 20.38
N PRO A 582 -26.40 -1.45 20.37
CA PRO A 582 -27.62 -1.81 19.70
C PRO A 582 -27.35 -2.13 18.23
N VAL A 583 -27.74 -3.32 17.80
CA VAL A 583 -27.68 -3.71 16.38
C VAL A 583 -28.61 -2.76 15.63
N PRO A 584 -28.14 -1.98 14.66
CA PRO A 584 -29.03 -1.10 13.90
C PRO A 584 -30.16 -1.92 13.28
N GLN A 585 -31.40 -1.40 13.36
CA GLN A 585 -32.63 -2.07 12.88
C GLN A 585 -32.52 -2.52 11.41
N ALA A 586 -31.74 -1.80 10.58
CA ALA A 586 -31.41 -2.15 9.19
C ALA A 586 -30.68 -3.51 9.03
N LEU A 587 -30.10 -4.06 10.09
CA LEU A 587 -29.41 -5.34 10.06
C LEU A 587 -30.32 -6.52 10.41
N SER A 588 -31.46 -6.29 11.12
CA SER A 588 -32.50 -7.29 11.32
C SER A 588 -33.24 -7.61 10.00
N GLU A 589 -33.39 -6.60 9.14
CA GLU A 589 -33.96 -6.78 7.78
C GLU A 589 -33.04 -7.59 6.87
N ARG A 590 -31.70 -7.48 7.04
CA ARG A 590 -30.69 -8.27 6.32
C ARG A 590 -30.77 -9.77 6.67
N ARG A 591 -31.29 -10.14 7.83
CA ARG A 591 -31.51 -11.56 8.23
C ARG A 591 -32.60 -12.22 7.41
N VAL A 592 -33.71 -11.53 7.16
CA VAL A 592 -34.75 -12.01 6.25
C VAL A 592 -34.19 -12.21 4.86
N TYR A 593 -33.32 -11.30 4.44
CA TYR A 593 -32.61 -11.35 3.17
C TYR A 593 -31.63 -12.54 3.06
N LEU A 594 -30.81 -12.80 4.09
CA LEU A 594 -29.83 -13.91 4.10
C LEU A 594 -30.53 -15.28 4.23
N ASN A 595 -31.61 -15.38 5.00
CA ASN A 595 -32.41 -16.61 5.09
C ASN A 595 -33.18 -16.91 3.80
N SER A 596 -33.47 -15.90 2.98
CA SER A 596 -34.04 -16.06 1.64
C SER A 596 -33.02 -16.38 0.54
N ARG A 597 -31.72 -16.32 0.85
CA ARG A 597 -30.61 -16.53 -0.12
C ARG A 597 -30.36 -17.99 -0.45
N ALA A 598 -30.35 -18.86 0.56
CA ALA A 598 -29.96 -20.25 0.35
C ALA A 598 -30.75 -20.95 -0.78
N PRO A 599 -32.09 -20.82 -0.88
CA PRO A 599 -32.87 -21.41 -1.97
C PRO A 599 -32.61 -20.75 -3.33
N LYS A 600 -32.14 -19.50 -3.38
CA LYS A 600 -31.91 -18.76 -4.62
C LYS A 600 -30.53 -19.05 -5.23
N ILE A 601 -29.55 -19.47 -4.45
CA ILE A 601 -28.20 -19.81 -4.93
C ILE A 601 -28.28 -21.03 -5.85
N ASP A 602 -29.13 -21.99 -5.55
CA ASP A 602 -29.32 -23.18 -6.39
C ASP A 602 -29.90 -22.83 -7.77
N LEU A 603 -30.65 -21.71 -7.88
CA LEU A 603 -31.18 -21.20 -9.14
C LEU A 603 -30.08 -20.62 -10.06
N LEU A 604 -28.95 -20.22 -9.51
CA LEU A 604 -27.81 -19.67 -10.25
C LEU A 604 -26.82 -20.74 -10.72
N ALA A 605 -26.90 -21.96 -10.19
CA ALA A 605 -26.00 -23.05 -10.55
C ALA A 605 -25.98 -23.36 -12.07
N PRO A 606 -27.13 -23.33 -12.81
CA PRO A 606 -27.13 -23.54 -14.26
C PRO A 606 -26.38 -22.44 -15.04
N TYR A 607 -26.16 -21.26 -14.44
CA TYR A 607 -25.57 -20.10 -15.08
C TYR A 607 -24.12 -19.85 -14.68
N ASP A 608 -23.45 -20.81 -14.04
CA ASP A 608 -22.12 -20.66 -13.45
C ASP A 608 -21.08 -20.20 -14.47
N SER A 609 -21.11 -20.74 -15.68
CA SER A 609 -20.23 -20.35 -16.79
C SER A 609 -20.46 -18.90 -17.22
N ILE A 610 -21.72 -18.49 -17.35
CA ILE A 610 -22.10 -17.12 -17.74
C ILE A 610 -21.64 -16.13 -16.66
N LEU A 611 -21.79 -16.50 -15.39
CA LEU A 611 -21.36 -15.66 -14.26
C LEU A 611 -19.84 -15.48 -14.21
N GLU A 612 -19.08 -16.50 -14.64
CA GLU A 612 -17.63 -16.41 -14.76
C GLU A 612 -17.24 -15.45 -15.89
N GLU A 613 -17.85 -15.60 -17.07
CA GLU A 613 -17.63 -14.72 -18.23
C GLU A 613 -17.97 -13.25 -17.91
N LEU A 614 -19.08 -13.02 -17.21
CA LEU A 614 -19.46 -11.67 -16.77
C LEU A 614 -18.49 -11.11 -15.74
N GLY A 615 -17.95 -11.94 -14.85
CA GLY A 615 -16.91 -11.56 -13.90
C GLY A 615 -15.63 -11.08 -14.58
N GLU A 616 -15.19 -11.80 -15.61
CA GLU A 616 -14.04 -11.38 -16.43
C GLU A 616 -14.35 -10.13 -17.26
N LYS A 617 -15.55 -10.05 -17.89
CA LYS A 617 -16.01 -8.89 -18.68
C LYS A 617 -15.97 -7.58 -17.87
N PHE A 618 -16.34 -7.62 -16.59
CA PHE A 618 -16.44 -6.42 -15.74
C PHE A 618 -15.27 -6.18 -14.82
N ARG A 619 -14.25 -7.04 -14.87
CA ARG A 619 -13.10 -7.03 -13.97
C ARG A 619 -12.35 -5.70 -13.89
N SER A 620 -12.29 -4.98 -15.02
CA SER A 620 -11.58 -3.69 -15.10
C SER A 620 -12.39 -2.49 -14.60
N TYR A 621 -13.59 -2.69 -14.04
CA TYR A 621 -14.41 -1.60 -13.52
C TYR A 621 -13.77 -0.99 -12.27
N GLN A 622 -13.39 0.26 -12.38
CA GLN A 622 -12.77 1.02 -11.28
C GLN A 622 -13.83 1.85 -10.55
N SER A 623 -14.58 1.23 -9.65
CA SER A 623 -15.40 2.02 -8.74
C SER A 623 -14.48 2.82 -7.80
N GLY A 624 -14.90 4.00 -7.39
CA GLY A 624 -14.21 4.74 -6.33
C GLY A 624 -14.29 4.06 -4.95
N THR A 625 -14.92 2.88 -4.87
CA THR A 625 -14.96 1.98 -3.72
C THR A 625 -13.99 0.82 -3.99
N SER A 626 -13.37 0.29 -2.95
CA SER A 626 -12.35 -0.78 -3.02
C SER A 626 -12.88 -2.16 -3.44
N GLU A 627 -14.04 -2.24 -4.09
CA GLU A 627 -14.68 -3.49 -4.43
C GLU A 627 -14.75 -3.68 -5.95
N ASP A 628 -14.00 -4.66 -6.45
CA ASP A 628 -14.04 -5.09 -7.84
C ASP A 628 -15.38 -5.76 -8.18
N VAL A 629 -15.83 -5.67 -9.44
CA VAL A 629 -17.00 -6.39 -9.93
C VAL A 629 -16.59 -7.83 -10.26
N THR A 630 -16.60 -8.67 -9.23
CA THR A 630 -16.28 -10.09 -9.33
C THR A 630 -17.55 -10.92 -9.57
N LYS A 631 -17.40 -12.21 -9.97
CA LYS A 631 -18.47 -13.19 -10.01
C LYS A 631 -19.31 -13.18 -8.72
N GLY A 632 -18.65 -13.17 -7.55
CA GLY A 632 -19.35 -13.14 -6.27
C GLY A 632 -20.22 -11.89 -6.10
N ARG A 633 -19.75 -10.73 -6.57
CA ARG A 633 -20.55 -9.49 -6.55
C ARG A 633 -21.73 -9.53 -7.51
N ILE A 634 -21.55 -10.13 -8.68
CA ILE A 634 -22.65 -10.33 -9.64
C ILE A 634 -23.73 -11.24 -9.04
N VAL A 635 -23.32 -12.35 -8.42
CA VAL A 635 -24.22 -13.25 -7.67
C VAL A 635 -24.97 -12.47 -6.57
N ASP A 636 -24.25 -11.70 -5.75
CA ASP A 636 -24.83 -10.89 -4.69
C ASP A 636 -25.83 -9.86 -5.20
N TRP A 637 -25.57 -9.29 -6.35
CA TRP A 637 -26.47 -8.34 -6.98
C TRP A 637 -27.73 -9.03 -7.54
N LEU A 638 -27.59 -10.16 -8.22
CA LEU A 638 -28.72 -10.95 -8.76
C LEU A 638 -29.64 -11.45 -7.65
N LEU A 639 -29.07 -11.86 -6.52
CA LEU A 639 -29.84 -12.35 -5.36
C LEU A 639 -30.73 -11.29 -4.71
N GLN A 640 -30.60 -10.00 -5.07
CA GLN A 640 -31.51 -8.95 -4.62
C GLN A 640 -32.87 -8.97 -5.34
N PHE A 641 -32.95 -9.55 -6.53
CA PHE A 641 -34.20 -9.73 -7.28
C PHE A 641 -35.05 -10.85 -6.72
N ASN A 642 -36.34 -10.88 -7.04
CA ASN A 642 -37.17 -12.04 -6.78
C ASN A 642 -36.67 -13.23 -7.61
N SER A 643 -36.96 -14.44 -7.15
CA SER A 643 -36.43 -15.66 -7.81
C SER A 643 -36.85 -15.78 -9.29
N GLU A 644 -38.06 -15.35 -9.61
CA GLU A 644 -38.62 -15.34 -10.96
C GLU A 644 -38.03 -14.29 -11.88
N ASP A 645 -37.42 -13.21 -11.32
CA ASP A 645 -36.83 -12.10 -12.04
C ASP A 645 -35.31 -12.30 -12.33
N ILE A 646 -34.68 -13.27 -11.67
CA ILE A 646 -33.23 -13.53 -11.79
C ILE A 646 -32.82 -13.82 -13.25
N PRO A 647 -33.53 -14.68 -14.02
CA PRO A 647 -33.16 -14.91 -15.42
C PRO A 647 -33.21 -13.64 -16.28
N SER A 648 -34.22 -12.77 -16.04
CA SER A 648 -34.34 -11.50 -16.71
C SER A 648 -33.22 -10.52 -16.35
N ALA A 649 -32.83 -10.48 -15.07
CA ALA A 649 -31.74 -9.67 -14.59
C ALA A 649 -30.39 -10.13 -15.17
N LEU A 650 -30.17 -11.44 -15.26
CA LEU A 650 -28.98 -12.03 -15.87
C LEU A 650 -28.90 -11.68 -17.38
N GLY A 651 -30.00 -11.87 -18.12
CA GLY A 651 -30.06 -11.50 -19.56
C GLY A 651 -29.74 -10.02 -19.81
N ILE A 652 -30.14 -9.12 -18.92
CA ILE A 652 -29.74 -7.71 -19.00
C ILE A 652 -28.22 -7.56 -18.80
N LEU A 653 -27.61 -8.28 -17.85
CA LEU A 653 -26.15 -8.19 -17.61
C LEU A 653 -25.32 -8.68 -18.79
N GLU A 654 -25.76 -9.71 -19.49
CA GLU A 654 -25.08 -10.22 -20.69
C GLU A 654 -25.03 -9.14 -21.78
N HIS A 655 -26.05 -8.29 -21.87
CA HIS A 655 -26.18 -7.24 -22.85
C HIS A 655 -25.61 -5.88 -22.38
N VAL A 656 -25.11 -5.76 -21.14
CA VAL A 656 -24.37 -4.56 -20.72
C VAL A 656 -23.14 -4.41 -21.61
N ARG A 657 -23.07 -3.29 -22.33
CA ARG A 657 -21.90 -2.91 -23.10
C ARG A 657 -20.88 -2.28 -22.16
N PHE A 658 -19.83 -3.03 -21.87
CA PHE A 658 -18.74 -2.57 -21.01
C PHE A 658 -17.62 -1.95 -21.85
N TRP A 659 -17.31 -0.69 -21.58
CA TRP A 659 -16.27 0.07 -22.24
C TRP A 659 -15.02 0.10 -21.37
N ASP A 660 -14.10 -0.83 -21.59
CA ASP A 660 -12.78 -0.79 -21.00
C ASP A 660 -11.91 0.27 -21.71
N ARG A 661 -10.68 0.45 -21.22
CA ARG A 661 -9.77 1.46 -21.75
C ARG A 661 -9.44 1.19 -23.23
N ALA A 662 -9.23 -0.06 -23.62
CA ALA A 662 -8.89 -0.43 -24.99
C ALA A 662 -10.07 -0.16 -25.95
N ALA A 663 -11.28 -0.62 -25.61
CA ALA A 663 -12.49 -0.38 -26.39
C ALA A 663 -12.79 1.11 -26.58
N MET A 664 -12.54 1.92 -25.55
CA MET A 664 -12.70 3.38 -25.68
C MET A 664 -11.66 4.00 -26.61
N MET A 665 -10.42 3.55 -26.56
CA MET A 665 -9.35 4.05 -27.44
C MET A 665 -9.62 3.68 -28.91
N ASP A 666 -10.05 2.45 -29.16
CA ASP A 666 -10.43 2.01 -30.50
C ASP A 666 -11.60 2.81 -31.05
N ALA A 667 -12.60 3.05 -30.20
CA ALA A 667 -13.75 3.88 -30.57
C ALA A 667 -13.33 5.32 -30.92
N PHE A 668 -12.49 5.95 -30.10
CA PHE A 668 -11.95 7.28 -30.43
C PHE A 668 -11.17 7.29 -31.76
N SER A 669 -10.38 6.27 -32.02
CA SER A 669 -9.64 6.13 -33.29
C SER A 669 -10.59 6.08 -34.46
N ILE A 670 -11.69 5.32 -34.35
CA ILE A 670 -12.76 5.26 -35.37
C ILE A 670 -13.45 6.65 -35.55
N GLY A 671 -13.72 7.33 -34.43
CA GLY A 671 -14.31 8.67 -34.45
C GLY A 671 -13.44 9.71 -35.16
N LEU A 672 -12.11 9.63 -34.93
CA LEU A 672 -11.15 10.47 -35.67
C LEU A 672 -11.15 10.22 -37.18
N ASP A 673 -11.24 8.95 -37.59
CA ASP A 673 -11.33 8.60 -39.00
C ASP A 673 -12.62 9.19 -39.66
N HIS A 674 -13.74 9.18 -38.92
CA HIS A 674 -14.98 9.80 -39.39
C HIS A 674 -14.92 11.33 -39.51
N LEU A 675 -14.18 11.99 -38.60
CA LEU A 675 -14.03 13.45 -38.60
C LEU A 675 -13.00 13.95 -39.63
N GLY A 676 -12.17 13.05 -40.19
CA GLY A 676 -11.15 13.31 -41.18
C GLY A 676 -9.84 13.88 -40.60
N VAL A 677 -8.79 13.85 -41.40
CA VAL A 677 -7.42 14.26 -40.97
C VAL A 677 -7.35 15.69 -40.44
N GLU A 678 -8.18 16.58 -40.96
CA GLU A 678 -8.28 17.98 -40.53
C GLU A 678 -8.78 18.13 -39.09
N ALA A 679 -9.41 17.10 -38.50
CA ALA A 679 -9.81 17.08 -37.11
C ALA A 679 -8.62 17.06 -36.14
N LEU A 680 -7.44 16.58 -36.58
CA LEU A 680 -6.21 16.58 -35.76
C LEU A 680 -5.68 18.00 -35.51
N ASP A 681 -6.00 18.95 -36.40
CA ASP A 681 -5.60 20.36 -36.29
C ASP A 681 -6.68 21.23 -35.58
N ALA A 682 -7.83 20.66 -35.26
CA ALA A 682 -8.92 21.33 -34.53
C ALA A 682 -8.59 21.47 -33.04
N GLN A 683 -9.29 22.37 -32.35
CA GLN A 683 -9.27 22.44 -30.89
C GLN A 683 -10.30 21.46 -30.29
N TRP A 684 -9.83 20.55 -29.48
CA TRP A 684 -10.66 19.54 -28.82
C TRP A 684 -10.99 19.96 -27.39
N VAL A 685 -12.27 20.02 -27.08
CA VAL A 685 -12.80 20.57 -25.84
C VAL A 685 -13.73 19.55 -25.15
N PRO A 686 -13.48 19.17 -23.89
CA PRO A 686 -14.43 18.33 -23.16
C PRO A 686 -15.76 19.11 -22.94
N LEU A 687 -16.87 18.42 -23.16
CA LEU A 687 -18.18 19.04 -23.00
C LEU A 687 -18.60 19.07 -21.52
N GLY A 688 -18.46 20.19 -20.85
CA GLY A 688 -18.82 20.38 -19.44
C GLY A 688 -17.78 21.12 -18.60
N GLY A 689 -18.06 21.25 -17.33
CA GLY A 689 -17.16 21.91 -16.37
C GLY A 689 -16.01 21.01 -15.89
N GLY A 690 -15.04 21.60 -15.19
CA GLY A 690 -13.77 20.97 -14.75
C GLY A 690 -13.87 19.69 -13.91
N THR A 691 -15.07 19.25 -13.55
CA THR A 691 -15.34 18.05 -12.74
C THR A 691 -16.21 17.03 -13.48
N THR A 692 -16.40 17.17 -14.80
CA THR A 692 -17.21 16.24 -15.61
C THR A 692 -16.43 15.00 -16.05
N SER A 693 -17.16 13.91 -16.38
CA SER A 693 -16.58 12.68 -16.91
C SER A 693 -15.86 12.89 -18.25
N SER A 694 -16.33 13.83 -19.06
CA SER A 694 -15.68 14.25 -20.31
C SER A 694 -14.25 14.73 -20.12
N ARG A 695 -13.89 15.29 -18.96
CA ARG A 695 -12.51 15.66 -18.63
C ARG A 695 -11.61 14.44 -18.40
N LEU A 696 -12.15 13.34 -17.88
CA LEU A 696 -11.39 12.09 -17.75
C LEU A 696 -11.00 11.54 -19.13
N LEU A 697 -11.81 11.74 -20.16
CA LEU A 697 -11.46 11.39 -21.53
C LEU A 697 -10.24 12.16 -22.02
N SER A 698 -10.02 13.40 -21.57
CA SER A 698 -8.82 14.18 -21.91
C SER A 698 -7.52 13.48 -21.50
N TYR A 699 -7.54 12.71 -20.42
CA TYR A 699 -6.36 11.94 -19.96
C TYR A 699 -6.08 10.68 -20.81
N LEU A 700 -7.06 10.25 -21.60
CA LEU A 700 -6.90 9.13 -22.54
C LEU A 700 -6.37 9.59 -23.89
N MET A 701 -6.55 10.87 -24.26
CA MET A 701 -6.13 11.42 -25.56
C MET A 701 -4.61 11.25 -25.85
N PRO A 702 -3.69 11.41 -24.90
CA PRO A 702 -2.26 11.16 -25.13
C PRO A 702 -1.95 9.72 -25.55
N ASP A 703 -2.77 8.75 -25.18
CA ASP A 703 -2.56 7.34 -25.56
C ASP A 703 -2.80 7.12 -27.07
N LEU A 704 -3.57 8.00 -27.73
CA LEU A 704 -3.75 8.02 -29.20
C LEU A 704 -2.43 8.32 -29.95
N ASN A 705 -1.43 8.90 -29.29
CA ASN A 705 -0.10 9.08 -29.84
C ASN A 705 0.53 7.76 -30.33
N ARG A 706 0.23 6.65 -29.68
CA ARG A 706 0.71 5.32 -30.09
C ARG A 706 0.17 4.88 -31.45
N LEU A 707 -0.97 5.48 -31.87
CA LEU A 707 -1.63 5.21 -33.13
C LEU A 707 -1.33 6.28 -34.21
N ALA A 708 -0.40 7.22 -33.95
CA ALA A 708 -0.12 8.38 -34.77
C ALA A 708 -1.37 9.25 -35.10
N LYS A 709 -2.37 9.24 -34.22
CA LYS A 709 -3.67 9.93 -34.39
C LYS A 709 -4.00 10.86 -33.21
N CYS A 710 -3.01 11.54 -32.65
CA CYS A 710 -3.26 12.45 -31.52
C CYS A 710 -3.67 13.85 -32.01
N PRO A 711 -4.77 14.40 -31.49
CA PRO A 711 -5.12 15.80 -31.72
C PRO A 711 -4.02 16.75 -31.22
N LYS A 712 -3.68 17.76 -32.02
CA LYS A 712 -2.59 18.70 -31.69
C LYS A 712 -2.93 19.64 -30.53
N ALA A 713 -4.21 19.94 -30.31
CA ALA A 713 -4.69 20.86 -29.30
C ALA A 713 -5.88 20.28 -28.53
N VAL A 714 -5.60 19.64 -27.38
CA VAL A 714 -6.61 19.19 -26.43
C VAL A 714 -6.66 20.18 -25.28
N LEU A 715 -7.76 20.89 -25.13
CA LEU A 715 -7.94 21.95 -24.14
C LEU A 715 -8.56 21.40 -22.85
N GLY A 716 -8.27 22.05 -21.72
CA GLY A 716 -8.86 21.71 -20.44
C GLY A 716 -10.31 22.13 -20.28
N SER A 717 -10.71 23.19 -20.96
CA SER A 717 -12.07 23.76 -20.94
C SER A 717 -12.33 24.67 -22.11
N ALA A 718 -13.59 25.06 -22.30
CA ALA A 718 -13.96 26.06 -23.30
C ALA A 718 -13.40 27.47 -23.04
N ASN A 719 -12.95 27.74 -21.80
CA ASN A 719 -12.26 29.00 -21.46
C ASN A 719 -10.86 29.11 -22.11
N ASP A 720 -10.27 27.98 -22.48
CA ASP A 720 -8.93 27.92 -23.08
C ASP A 720 -8.94 28.07 -24.61
N LEU A 721 -10.13 28.19 -25.25
CA LEU A 721 -10.29 28.35 -26.69
C LEU A 721 -9.44 29.48 -27.23
N GLN A 722 -8.78 29.25 -28.36
CA GLN A 722 -8.05 30.22 -29.15
C GLN A 722 -8.73 30.40 -30.50
N ASP A 723 -8.35 31.43 -31.27
CA ASP A 723 -8.92 31.65 -32.63
C ASP A 723 -8.59 30.44 -33.51
N SER A 724 -9.63 29.70 -33.88
CA SER A 724 -9.52 28.44 -34.63
C SER A 724 -10.74 28.31 -35.55
N GLY A 725 -10.51 27.84 -36.76
CA GLY A 725 -11.56 27.58 -37.71
C GLY A 725 -12.47 26.40 -37.35
N ARG A 726 -12.02 25.50 -36.44
CA ARG A 726 -12.75 24.27 -36.07
C ARG A 726 -12.60 23.93 -34.59
N VAL A 727 -13.72 23.62 -33.93
CA VAL A 727 -13.77 23.20 -32.52
C VAL A 727 -14.53 21.88 -32.42
N ILE A 728 -13.97 20.90 -31.76
CA ILE A 728 -14.57 19.59 -31.54
C ILE A 728 -14.88 19.41 -30.05
N PHE A 729 -16.18 19.35 -29.73
CA PHE A 729 -16.63 19.01 -28.39
C PHE A 729 -16.80 17.49 -28.27
N TYR A 730 -16.28 16.91 -27.24
CA TYR A 730 -16.39 15.48 -27.02
C TYR A 730 -16.91 15.12 -25.62
N ASP A 731 -17.65 13.99 -25.54
CA ASP A 731 -18.13 13.40 -24.29
C ASP A 731 -18.37 11.90 -24.49
N GLU A 732 -18.58 11.19 -23.38
CA GLU A 732 -18.79 9.73 -23.39
C GLU A 732 -20.17 9.37 -23.96
N ASN A 733 -21.24 10.19 -23.72
CA ASN A 733 -22.57 9.81 -24.15
C ASN A 733 -23.51 11.00 -24.44
N VAL A 734 -24.47 10.77 -25.35
CA VAL A 734 -25.60 11.69 -25.65
C VAL A 734 -26.90 10.91 -25.80
N TYR A 735 -27.82 11.00 -24.84
CA TYR A 735 -29.15 10.37 -24.93
C TYR A 735 -30.25 11.37 -25.11
N SER A 736 -30.48 12.29 -24.18
CA SER A 736 -31.51 13.33 -24.24
C SER A 736 -30.98 14.72 -24.62
N ALA A 737 -29.67 14.85 -24.68
CA ALA A 737 -28.95 16.11 -24.84
C ALA A 737 -29.20 17.20 -23.79
N THR A 738 -30.00 16.93 -22.75
CA THR A 738 -30.42 17.94 -21.76
C THR A 738 -29.22 18.56 -21.06
N GLN A 739 -28.27 17.75 -20.63
CA GLN A 739 -27.06 18.21 -19.95
C GLN A 739 -26.19 19.07 -20.88
N SER A 740 -25.97 18.61 -22.11
CA SER A 740 -25.12 19.29 -23.08
C SER A 740 -25.73 20.64 -23.50
N ARG A 741 -27.04 20.67 -23.70
CA ARG A 741 -27.78 21.90 -23.97
C ARG A 741 -27.72 22.88 -22.81
N THR A 742 -27.82 22.41 -21.58
CA THR A 742 -27.70 23.25 -20.38
C THR A 742 -26.32 23.87 -20.29
N VAL A 743 -25.24 23.14 -20.58
CA VAL A 743 -23.87 23.68 -20.63
C VAL A 743 -23.78 24.84 -21.63
N PHE A 744 -24.29 24.68 -22.84
CA PHE A 744 -24.26 25.76 -23.85
C PHE A 744 -25.05 26.97 -23.40
N LYS A 745 -26.25 26.80 -22.81
CA LYS A 745 -27.05 27.89 -22.27
C LYS A 745 -26.31 28.67 -21.17
N GLN A 746 -25.62 27.97 -20.28
CA GLN A 746 -24.81 28.57 -19.21
C GLN A 746 -23.62 29.35 -19.80
N TRP A 747 -22.89 28.76 -20.74
CA TRP A 747 -21.77 29.43 -21.43
C TRP A 747 -22.21 30.73 -22.09
N LEU A 748 -23.41 30.76 -22.65
CA LEU A 748 -24.00 31.94 -23.29
C LEU A 748 -24.60 32.93 -22.28
N GLY A 749 -24.60 32.63 -20.99
CA GLY A 749 -25.16 33.48 -19.96
C GLY A 749 -26.70 33.60 -20.01
N ARG A 750 -27.40 32.55 -20.51
CA ARG A 750 -28.85 32.51 -20.51
C ARG A 750 -29.40 32.45 -19.08
N PRO A 751 -30.56 33.07 -18.78
CA PRO A 751 -31.11 33.09 -17.43
C PRO A 751 -31.43 31.69 -16.91
N GLN A 752 -31.39 31.52 -15.57
CA GLN A 752 -31.57 30.26 -14.88
C GLN A 752 -32.91 29.56 -15.19
N GLU A 753 -33.93 30.33 -15.52
CA GLU A 753 -35.25 29.81 -15.89
C GLU A 753 -35.23 28.94 -17.15
N GLU A 754 -34.23 29.14 -18.03
CA GLU A 754 -34.07 28.41 -19.27
C GLU A 754 -33.33 27.07 -19.14
N TRP A 755 -32.81 26.72 -17.92
CA TRP A 755 -32.07 25.49 -17.67
C TRP A 755 -32.37 24.89 -16.30
N LEU A 756 -32.16 23.58 -16.14
CA LEU A 756 -32.52 22.84 -14.93
C LEU A 756 -31.62 23.18 -13.74
N VAL A 757 -32.19 23.54 -12.59
CA VAL A 757 -31.58 24.11 -11.40
C VAL A 757 -30.57 23.17 -10.69
N ASN A 758 -30.61 21.88 -10.93
CA ASN A 758 -29.80 20.88 -10.20
C ASN A 758 -28.63 20.29 -11.01
N GLU A 759 -28.28 20.89 -12.13
CA GLU A 759 -27.14 20.48 -12.93
C GLU A 759 -25.92 21.36 -12.66
N LYS A 760 -24.72 20.80 -12.87
CA LYS A 760 -23.47 21.47 -12.58
C LYS A 760 -23.38 22.82 -13.27
N HIS A 761 -23.06 23.85 -12.48
CA HIS A 761 -22.77 25.17 -12.99
C HIS A 761 -21.44 25.15 -13.76
N VAL A 762 -21.48 25.66 -14.96
CA VAL A 762 -20.32 26.14 -15.71
C VAL A 762 -20.43 27.66 -15.82
N ASP A 763 -19.30 28.34 -15.69
CA ASP A 763 -19.28 29.79 -15.77
C ASP A 763 -19.59 30.27 -17.19
N ARG A 764 -20.19 31.46 -17.33
CA ARG A 764 -20.37 32.14 -18.62
C ARG A 764 -18.99 32.34 -19.28
N LEU A 765 -18.91 32.01 -20.55
CA LEU A 765 -17.69 32.26 -21.33
C LEU A 765 -17.50 33.78 -21.56
N ALA A 766 -16.23 34.18 -21.62
CA ALA A 766 -15.87 35.54 -22.02
C ALA A 766 -16.36 35.84 -23.48
N ASP A 767 -16.75 37.06 -23.75
CA ASP A 767 -17.30 37.45 -25.06
C ASP A 767 -16.33 37.16 -26.22
N THR A 768 -15.01 37.20 -25.96
CA THR A 768 -13.97 36.79 -26.92
C THR A 768 -14.06 35.31 -27.29
N LYS A 769 -14.35 34.42 -26.32
CA LYS A 769 -14.51 32.98 -26.55
C LYS A 769 -15.83 32.65 -27.23
N LEU A 770 -16.89 33.39 -26.90
CA LEU A 770 -18.17 33.29 -27.57
C LEU A 770 -18.08 33.74 -29.04
N ALA A 771 -17.27 34.76 -29.33
CA ALA A 771 -17.02 35.20 -30.70
C ALA A 771 -16.32 34.13 -31.54
N ILE A 772 -15.42 33.36 -30.94
CA ILE A 772 -14.75 32.21 -31.59
C ILE A 772 -15.79 31.14 -31.90
N LEU A 773 -16.61 30.73 -30.95
CA LEU A 773 -17.64 29.70 -31.15
C LEU A 773 -18.68 30.10 -32.24
N ARG A 774 -18.98 31.39 -32.35
CA ARG A 774 -19.92 31.91 -33.39
C ARG A 774 -19.33 31.89 -34.81
N LYS A 775 -18.04 31.73 -34.97
CA LYS A 775 -17.36 31.70 -36.28
C LYS A 775 -16.83 30.30 -36.64
N ALA A 776 -16.48 29.50 -35.68
CA ALA A 776 -15.87 28.18 -35.88
C ALA A 776 -16.87 27.15 -36.42
N LYS A 777 -16.38 26.19 -37.21
CA LYS A 777 -17.09 24.95 -37.44
C LYS A 777 -17.10 24.16 -36.13
N ILE A 778 -18.27 23.75 -35.66
CA ILE A 778 -18.42 22.97 -34.42
C ILE A 778 -18.80 21.54 -34.77
N ASP A 779 -18.02 20.60 -34.30
CA ASP A 779 -18.35 19.19 -34.37
C ASP A 779 -18.52 18.63 -32.94
N PHE A 780 -19.47 17.72 -32.78
CA PHE A 780 -19.64 16.93 -31.57
C PHE A 780 -19.18 15.50 -31.82
N LEU A 781 -18.46 14.93 -30.88
CA LEU A 781 -18.07 13.52 -30.91
C LEU A 781 -18.46 12.83 -29.60
N PHE A 782 -19.35 11.86 -29.71
CA PHE A 782 -19.78 11.01 -28.58
C PHE A 782 -19.41 9.55 -28.83
N LEU A 783 -18.98 8.86 -27.77
CA LEU A 783 -18.71 7.41 -27.86
C LEU A 783 -20.01 6.66 -28.09
N VAL A 784 -21.01 6.92 -27.26
CA VAL A 784 -22.33 6.29 -27.35
C VAL A 784 -23.47 7.29 -27.29
N GLY A 785 -24.64 6.93 -27.78
CA GLY A 785 -25.82 7.75 -27.63
C GLY A 785 -26.90 7.49 -28.69
N ARG A 786 -27.93 8.31 -28.63
CA ARG A 786 -29.05 8.24 -29.54
C ARG A 786 -28.97 9.34 -30.60
N ARG A 787 -29.33 8.99 -31.84
CA ARG A 787 -29.34 9.98 -32.97
C ARG A 787 -30.31 11.10 -32.72
N ASP A 788 -31.48 10.83 -32.11
CA ASP A 788 -32.46 11.87 -31.75
C ASP A 788 -31.90 12.85 -30.73
N GLY A 789 -31.16 12.36 -29.71
CA GLY A 789 -30.46 13.20 -28.75
C GLY A 789 -29.39 14.08 -29.39
N LEU A 790 -28.58 13.51 -30.28
CA LEU A 790 -27.57 14.27 -31.03
C LEU A 790 -28.20 15.35 -31.92
N ARG A 791 -29.27 15.00 -32.64
CA ARG A 791 -30.02 15.97 -33.48
C ARG A 791 -30.53 17.12 -32.63
N ALA A 792 -31.19 16.81 -31.50
CA ALA A 792 -31.71 17.84 -30.60
C ALA A 792 -30.59 18.74 -30.02
N LEU A 793 -29.39 18.22 -29.81
CA LEU A 793 -28.22 19.01 -29.39
C LEU A 793 -27.74 19.93 -30.51
N THR A 794 -27.51 19.39 -31.71
CA THR A 794 -26.98 20.17 -32.84
C THR A 794 -27.95 21.26 -33.26
N GLU A 795 -29.24 20.99 -33.31
CA GLU A 795 -30.30 22.00 -33.60
C GLU A 795 -30.31 23.10 -32.53
N ALA A 796 -30.30 22.75 -31.26
CA ALA A 796 -30.28 23.74 -30.19
C ALA A 796 -29.01 24.62 -30.20
N VAL A 797 -27.84 24.05 -30.52
CA VAL A 797 -26.58 24.80 -30.58
C VAL A 797 -26.56 25.71 -31.83
N LYS A 798 -27.08 25.25 -32.96
CA LYS A 798 -27.30 26.10 -34.16
C LYS A 798 -28.16 27.34 -33.84
N GLU A 799 -29.27 27.13 -33.15
CA GLU A 799 -30.15 28.20 -32.70
C GLU A 799 -29.46 29.17 -31.74
N LEU A 800 -28.81 28.62 -30.72
CA LEU A 800 -28.13 29.38 -29.66
C LEU A 800 -26.96 30.24 -30.19
N LEU A 801 -26.19 29.74 -31.14
CA LEU A 801 -25.04 30.43 -31.71
C LEU A 801 -25.39 31.28 -32.95
N GLY A 802 -26.54 31.05 -33.60
CA GLY A 802 -27.03 31.81 -34.74
C GLY A 802 -26.34 31.45 -36.06
N HIS A 803 -25.78 30.23 -36.21
CA HIS A 803 -25.16 29.75 -37.43
C HIS A 803 -25.33 28.26 -37.69
N GLY A 804 -25.21 27.82 -38.96
CA GLY A 804 -25.51 26.45 -39.39
C GLY A 804 -24.31 25.45 -39.35
N ASN A 805 -23.09 25.90 -39.05
CA ASN A 805 -21.88 25.07 -39.11
C ASN A 805 -21.68 24.22 -37.85
N VAL A 806 -22.68 23.43 -37.49
CA VAL A 806 -22.68 22.54 -36.34
C VAL A 806 -23.09 21.15 -36.78
N ASP A 807 -22.20 20.20 -36.64
CA ASP A 807 -22.42 18.78 -36.93
C ASP A 807 -22.11 17.90 -35.70
N GLY A 808 -22.45 16.61 -35.78
CA GLY A 808 -22.13 15.71 -34.68
C GLY A 808 -22.09 14.26 -35.12
N HIS A 809 -21.30 13.46 -34.39
CA HIS A 809 -21.07 12.06 -34.65
C HIS A 809 -21.22 11.25 -33.38
N ILE A 810 -21.84 10.08 -33.48
CA ILE A 810 -21.87 9.03 -32.45
C ILE A 810 -21.15 7.82 -33.01
N ILE A 811 -20.12 7.36 -32.30
CA ILE A 811 -19.30 6.25 -32.79
C ILE A 811 -20.08 4.94 -32.70
N ALA A 812 -20.74 4.71 -31.57
CA ALA A 812 -21.58 3.54 -31.34
C ALA A 812 -23.01 3.97 -31.01
N PRO A 813 -23.87 4.17 -32.01
CA PRO A 813 -25.27 4.53 -31.79
C PRO A 813 -25.98 3.47 -30.95
N ASP A 814 -26.68 3.92 -29.90
CA ASP A 814 -27.49 3.09 -29.01
C ASP A 814 -28.97 3.40 -29.29
N GLU A 815 -29.45 2.85 -30.38
CA GLU A 815 -30.84 3.11 -30.85
C GLU A 815 -31.85 2.18 -30.17
N THR A 816 -31.36 1.12 -29.51
CA THR A 816 -32.21 0.14 -28.83
C THR A 816 -32.31 0.46 -27.35
N SER A 817 -33.45 0.99 -26.94
CA SER A 817 -33.83 0.89 -25.52
C SER A 817 -34.15 -0.58 -25.21
N CYS A 818 -33.49 -1.18 -24.25
CA CYS A 818 -33.71 -2.60 -23.89
C CYS A 818 -35.19 -2.88 -23.47
N PHE A 819 -36.02 -1.86 -23.30
CA PHE A 819 -37.40 -1.98 -22.86
C PHE A 819 -38.46 -1.30 -23.79
N ARG A 820 -38.07 -0.75 -24.91
CA ARG A 820 -39.00 -0.03 -25.82
C ARG A 820 -39.20 -0.67 -27.18
N ASP A 821 -38.22 -1.35 -27.74
CA ASP A 821 -38.25 -1.82 -29.12
C ASP A 821 -38.10 -3.36 -29.19
N ALA A 822 -38.79 -3.97 -30.18
CA ALA A 822 -38.83 -5.42 -30.40
C ALA A 822 -37.47 -6.06 -30.82
N ALA A 823 -36.45 -5.24 -31.04
CA ALA A 823 -35.08 -5.70 -31.34
C ALA A 823 -34.21 -5.85 -30.08
N CYS A 824 -34.80 -5.92 -28.92
CA CYS A 824 -34.16 -6.04 -27.63
C CYS A 824 -33.62 -7.45 -27.32
N VAL A 825 -32.87 -7.48 -26.28
CA VAL A 825 -32.30 -8.56 -25.47
C VAL A 825 -33.21 -9.79 -25.28
N PHE A 826 -34.51 -9.67 -25.51
CA PHE A 826 -35.50 -10.74 -25.21
C PHE A 826 -36.32 -11.11 -26.43
N ASP A 827 -36.60 -12.40 -26.60
CA ASP A 827 -37.24 -12.99 -27.78
C ASP A 827 -38.76 -12.77 -27.87
N SER A 828 -39.37 -12.22 -26.79
CA SER A 828 -40.83 -12.03 -26.76
C SER A 828 -41.23 -10.77 -26.01
N ARG A 829 -42.40 -10.21 -26.34
CA ARG A 829 -43.03 -9.07 -25.64
C ARG A 829 -43.20 -9.35 -24.14
N ASP A 830 -43.66 -10.56 -23.78
CA ASP A 830 -43.89 -10.94 -22.39
C ASP A 830 -42.54 -10.98 -21.59
N SER A 831 -41.45 -11.42 -22.21
CA SER A 831 -40.17 -11.40 -21.59
C SER A 831 -39.60 -9.99 -21.38
N ILE A 832 -39.87 -9.08 -22.33
CA ILE A 832 -39.52 -7.67 -22.21
C ILE A 832 -40.32 -7.01 -21.09
N GLU A 833 -41.61 -7.26 -21.00
CA GLU A 833 -42.47 -6.68 -19.98
C GLU A 833 -42.08 -7.19 -18.55
N LYS A 834 -41.78 -8.47 -18.42
CA LYS A 834 -41.26 -9.06 -17.16
C LYS A 834 -39.96 -8.42 -16.75
N ALA A 835 -39.00 -8.33 -17.66
CA ALA A 835 -37.73 -7.68 -17.38
C ALA A 835 -37.89 -6.21 -17.02
N ARG A 836 -38.74 -5.50 -17.73
CA ARG A 836 -39.06 -4.08 -17.43
C ARG A 836 -39.62 -3.94 -16.01
N ASN A 837 -40.63 -4.74 -15.66
CA ASN A 837 -41.26 -4.71 -14.33
C ASN A 837 -40.24 -5.00 -13.23
N ALA A 838 -39.39 -6.02 -13.42
CA ALA A 838 -38.30 -6.34 -12.50
C ALA A 838 -37.35 -5.18 -12.28
N PHE A 839 -36.93 -4.49 -13.35
CA PHE A 839 -35.99 -3.36 -13.26
C PHE A 839 -36.65 -2.06 -12.81
N GLU A 840 -37.93 -1.83 -13.06
CA GLU A 840 -38.68 -0.73 -12.44
C GLU A 840 -38.83 -0.94 -10.94
N TRP A 841 -39.14 -2.16 -10.50
CA TRP A 841 -39.15 -2.52 -9.08
C TRP A 841 -37.75 -2.31 -8.44
N ALA A 842 -36.68 -2.78 -9.07
CA ALA A 842 -35.30 -2.57 -8.62
C ALA A 842 -34.93 -1.09 -8.59
N GLY A 843 -35.36 -0.32 -9.58
CA GLY A 843 -35.18 1.12 -9.65
C GLY A 843 -35.87 1.87 -8.51
N ARG A 844 -37.12 1.47 -8.15
CA ARG A 844 -37.81 2.00 -6.96
C ARG A 844 -37.05 1.70 -5.69
N LYS A 845 -36.47 0.50 -5.54
CA LYS A 845 -35.57 0.16 -4.43
C LYS A 845 -34.34 1.07 -4.43
N ALA A 846 -33.69 1.25 -5.57
CA ALA A 846 -32.51 2.09 -5.70
C ALA A 846 -32.77 3.57 -5.41
N LEU A 847 -34.00 4.05 -5.55
CA LEU A 847 -34.45 5.44 -5.33
C LEU A 847 -35.27 5.62 -4.05
N ALA A 848 -35.38 4.64 -3.19
CA ALA A 848 -36.22 4.69 -2.00
C ALA A 848 -35.91 5.87 -1.05
N ASP A 849 -34.64 6.31 -1.00
CA ASP A 849 -34.21 7.48 -0.24
C ASP A 849 -34.70 8.82 -0.82
N LYS A 850 -35.31 8.81 -1.99
CA LYS A 850 -35.86 10.00 -2.64
C LYS A 850 -37.38 10.14 -2.44
N LYS A 851 -38.02 9.09 -1.90
CA LYS A 851 -39.45 9.14 -1.59
C LYS A 851 -39.72 10.20 -0.50
N GLY A 852 -40.66 11.11 -0.77
CA GLY A 852 -40.98 12.27 0.08
C GLY A 852 -40.05 13.47 -0.10
N ILE A 853 -38.94 13.35 -0.88
CA ILE A 853 -38.04 14.46 -1.24
C ILE A 853 -38.30 14.91 -2.68
N TRP A 854 -38.54 13.95 -3.59
CA TRP A 854 -38.89 14.19 -4.97
C TRP A 854 -40.37 13.88 -5.18
N GLU A 855 -40.98 14.57 -6.17
CA GLU A 855 -42.30 14.21 -6.68
C GLU A 855 -42.29 12.78 -7.23
N ASP A 856 -43.37 12.04 -7.04
CA ASP A 856 -43.47 10.65 -7.53
C ASP A 856 -43.26 10.55 -9.04
N ALA A 857 -43.79 11.48 -9.83
CA ALA A 857 -43.53 11.55 -11.27
C ALA A 857 -42.03 11.64 -11.61
N ARG A 858 -41.27 12.37 -10.82
CA ARG A 858 -39.81 12.47 -10.98
C ARG A 858 -39.05 11.18 -10.63
N ILE A 859 -39.57 10.40 -9.69
CA ILE A 859 -39.01 9.08 -9.34
C ILE A 859 -39.32 8.11 -10.49
N GLU A 860 -40.55 8.04 -10.93
CA GLU A 860 -41.01 7.17 -12.04
C GLU A 860 -40.24 7.44 -13.35
N ASP A 861 -39.93 8.70 -13.66
CA ASP A 861 -39.13 9.08 -14.85
C ASP A 861 -37.65 8.63 -14.78
N ARG A 862 -37.21 8.05 -13.65
CA ARG A 862 -35.79 7.68 -13.42
C ARG A 862 -35.57 6.22 -13.06
N LEU A 863 -36.57 5.39 -13.06
CA LEU A 863 -36.44 3.97 -12.67
C LEU A 863 -35.48 3.22 -13.60
N LEU A 864 -35.56 3.47 -14.89
CA LEU A 864 -34.77 2.85 -15.93
C LEU A 864 -33.66 3.79 -16.48
N GLY A 865 -33.15 4.69 -15.66
CA GLY A 865 -32.21 5.75 -16.02
C GLY A 865 -32.92 7.10 -16.23
N TYR A 866 -32.15 8.18 -16.34
CA TYR A 866 -32.69 9.56 -16.49
C TYR A 866 -33.52 9.69 -17.77
N GLY A 867 -34.82 9.96 -17.64
CA GLY A 867 -35.78 10.00 -18.75
C GLY A 867 -36.17 8.60 -19.25
N ASN A 868 -35.94 7.55 -18.46
CA ASN A 868 -36.24 6.14 -18.72
C ASN A 868 -35.76 5.61 -20.10
N PRO A 869 -34.50 5.90 -20.54
CA PRO A 869 -34.01 5.38 -21.83
C PRO A 869 -33.68 3.89 -21.77
N GLY A 870 -33.44 3.31 -20.59
CA GLY A 870 -33.05 1.92 -20.42
C GLY A 870 -31.66 1.61 -21.00
N GLY A 871 -30.73 2.54 -20.92
CA GLY A 871 -29.38 2.33 -21.43
C GLY A 871 -28.60 1.25 -20.70
N LEU A 872 -27.74 0.53 -21.40
CA LEU A 872 -26.89 -0.54 -20.85
C LEU A 872 -25.39 -0.28 -21.03
N ASN A 873 -24.97 0.96 -21.11
CA ASN A 873 -23.55 1.31 -21.25
C ASN A 873 -22.91 1.57 -19.89
N VAL A 874 -21.75 0.94 -19.68
CA VAL A 874 -20.92 1.08 -18.48
C VAL A 874 -19.49 1.33 -18.93
N PHE A 875 -18.88 2.43 -18.49
CA PHE A 875 -17.47 2.73 -18.72
C PHE A 875 -16.62 2.27 -17.53
N PHE A 876 -15.41 1.84 -17.75
CA PHE A 876 -14.55 1.28 -16.71
C PHE A 876 -14.36 2.22 -15.50
N TYR A 877 -14.57 3.50 -15.64
CA TYR A 877 -14.42 4.53 -14.58
C TYR A 877 -15.74 5.21 -14.19
N ASN A 878 -16.84 5.02 -14.93
CA ASN A 878 -18.09 5.72 -14.71
C ASN A 878 -19.29 4.98 -15.32
N VAL A 879 -20.47 5.31 -14.81
CA VAL A 879 -21.74 4.84 -15.36
C VAL A 879 -22.62 6.04 -15.75
N PRO A 880 -23.06 6.16 -16.99
CA PRO A 880 -23.98 7.22 -17.42
C PRO A 880 -25.30 7.22 -16.62
N THR A 881 -25.88 8.40 -16.40
CA THR A 881 -27.20 8.51 -15.74
C THR A 881 -28.35 7.93 -16.58
N SER A 882 -28.15 7.80 -17.88
CA SER A 882 -29.05 7.11 -18.82
C SER A 882 -29.04 5.57 -18.66
N THR A 883 -28.03 5.00 -18.02
CA THR A 883 -27.97 3.57 -17.70
C THR A 883 -29.01 3.23 -16.64
N VAL A 884 -29.57 2.03 -16.72
CA VAL A 884 -30.58 1.52 -15.80
C VAL A 884 -30.19 1.76 -14.35
N THR A 885 -31.04 2.40 -13.56
CA THR A 885 -30.72 2.93 -12.23
C THR A 885 -30.30 1.85 -11.25
N ALA A 886 -30.91 0.67 -11.30
CA ALA A 886 -30.58 -0.46 -10.45
C ALA A 886 -29.12 -0.94 -10.58
N LEU A 887 -28.47 -0.68 -11.72
CA LEU A 887 -27.08 -1.08 -11.95
C LEU A 887 -26.06 -0.21 -11.21
N TRP A 888 -26.32 1.07 -11.02
CA TRP A 888 -25.30 2.02 -10.55
C TRP A 888 -25.65 2.77 -9.26
N ARG A 889 -26.90 2.76 -8.80
CA ARG A 889 -27.33 3.49 -7.61
C ARG A 889 -27.51 2.57 -6.42
N THR A 890 -26.74 2.83 -5.36
CA THR A 890 -26.92 2.17 -4.05
C THR A 890 -27.87 2.99 -3.17
N CYS A 891 -28.78 2.33 -2.47
CA CYS A 891 -29.67 2.93 -1.51
C CYS A 891 -29.62 2.21 -0.19
N GLN A 892 -29.13 2.86 0.88
CA GLN A 892 -29.05 2.28 2.21
C GLN A 892 -30.43 2.03 2.83
N GLN A 893 -31.40 2.93 2.57
CA GLN A 893 -32.74 2.84 3.16
C GLN A 893 -33.50 1.58 2.72
N SER A 894 -33.30 1.13 1.48
CA SER A 894 -33.92 -0.09 0.93
C SER A 894 -32.95 -1.28 0.90
N SER A 895 -31.74 -1.15 1.44
CA SER A 895 -30.66 -2.12 1.36
C SER A 895 -30.28 -2.53 -0.08
N TRP A 896 -30.61 -1.71 -1.09
CA TRP A 896 -30.24 -1.96 -2.48
C TRP A 896 -28.78 -1.67 -2.73
N MET A 897 -28.03 -2.64 -3.24
CA MET A 897 -26.63 -2.50 -3.62
C MET A 897 -26.46 -2.46 -5.13
N ALA A 898 -25.81 -1.45 -5.64
CA ALA A 898 -25.47 -1.33 -7.06
C ALA A 898 -24.39 -2.34 -7.45
N LEU A 899 -24.48 -2.87 -8.69
CA LEU A 899 -23.39 -3.67 -9.26
C LEU A 899 -22.20 -2.81 -9.64
N PHE A 900 -22.45 -1.65 -10.27
CA PHE A 900 -21.48 -0.66 -10.72
C PHE A 900 -21.67 0.67 -9.97
N PRO A 901 -21.29 0.76 -8.70
CA PRO A 901 -21.50 1.99 -7.94
C PRO A 901 -20.67 3.14 -8.52
N ARG A 902 -21.29 4.29 -8.69
CA ARG A 902 -20.61 5.51 -9.11
C ARG A 902 -19.65 5.99 -8.02
N ARG A 903 -18.54 6.61 -8.44
CA ARG A 903 -17.71 7.37 -7.51
C ARG A 903 -18.58 8.41 -6.83
N ARG A 904 -18.56 8.47 -5.49
CA ARG A 904 -19.14 9.61 -4.77
C ARG A 904 -18.39 10.84 -5.23
N ARG A 905 -19.12 11.82 -5.70
CA ARG A 905 -18.58 13.17 -5.89
C ARG A 905 -18.47 13.76 -4.49
N GLU A 906 -17.25 14.02 -4.05
CA GLU A 906 -16.97 14.90 -2.92
C GLU A 906 -17.40 16.32 -3.23
#